data_fe024bde5b27d6fda74eb81df3fb4a5b
#
_entry.id   fe024bde5b27d6fda74eb81df3fb4a5b
#
_cell.length_a   1.000
_cell.length_b   1.000
_cell.length_c   1.000
_cell.angle_alpha   90.00
_cell.angle_beta   90.00
_cell.angle_gamma   90.00
#
_symmetry.space_group_name_H-M   'P 1'
#
loop_
_entity.id
_entity.type
_entity.pdbx_description
1 polymer ?
#
loop_
_entity_poly.entity_id
_entity_poly.type
_entity_poly.pdbx_seq_one_letter_code
_entity_poly.pdbx_strand_id
1 'polypeptide(L)'
;MKLLKIFVAAILALAAALTGGCSDDDGIDNRDLDYGYVQFKLYKEASYDAVSRAQKPQLDYLYEAAKVQVSLGCNGTTVTQTLTLSASDKESAEFGLRSEKLRLLTGQYQIIPFSLYNANDELIYNGMPLDDRLVVEAGGLQVHDLTVDVEPRGKVRFTIRKDLSGFTETPVTRAANRQYTFDEIAFISLTVKQGETNEQTTFKMLPTKFSIHFDEDDDTFGYQTSSLECDTLLSLKAGSYKMMRYETYDKNKLLLENNKRPKNLDFVIEDNKTTETKVGVTLYEADEYIRDYYALYEIWKALDGPNWYFSGENYPAGTNWDFNKDPDLWGIQPGVEVHSNGRVAKITLSDFGFRGHLPAAIGQLTQLIELYLGSHNDANLLEYDPSIAPDKSLSERNRTRMERNKEFLRLIHTPTQTTEPIARALKEHDLTIPGISLYEENYTEDEIIDRKTGLQKRIRPYDVVHGKLTNGLKSIDPAIGKLENLEYLFIANGEIETLPDELANLKSLTDVEVYNCPKMTQFPMALAKLPEMISLNISNNSQWSAEEVYKGLDAIANGPAKEKLQILYVRDNNLREVPESFRNLKKIGLLDLAQNQIETIHPLGKEVAPVKLYFDNNKLTSLPADGNGLFCTMDDIETFSATYNKFTKFPNIFSAKSKFTIGEVDFSYNEIDGFEGEEDGTFRGLNIEQLSLAANKFTKFPKCLGTTGSLVAYIILRGNMIDEIPEGSFSGKYSTSMTSLDLTYNKLSKLPKDFTAEQLPYLYGLDVSFNSFDKFPWSPLNCAGLTVYAIRGQRDARGNRCLREWPTGLYQHTGLRGFYIGSNDLRKIDDTISHLIYHLDISDNPNITFDASAICYYWQQGAYNLIYDKTQNILNCDKMLE
;
A
#
# COMPACT_ATOMS: atom_id res chain seq x y z
N MET A 1 -12.08 -25.29 -16.60
CA MET A 1 -11.43 -25.80 -17.83
C MET A 1 -11.92 -25.17 -19.14
N LYS A 2 -13.18 -24.78 -19.31
CA LYS A 2 -13.65 -24.08 -20.54
C LYS A 2 -13.18 -22.62 -20.60
N LEU A 3 -13.13 -21.89 -19.50
CA LEU A 3 -12.62 -20.51 -19.43
C LEU A 3 -11.10 -20.43 -19.69
N LEU A 4 -10.33 -21.42 -19.23
CA LEU A 4 -8.87 -21.45 -19.45
C LEU A 4 -8.53 -21.72 -20.93
N LYS A 5 -9.37 -22.49 -21.66
CA LYS A 5 -9.19 -22.71 -23.11
C LYS A 5 -9.55 -21.50 -23.94
N ILE A 6 -10.48 -20.67 -23.48
CA ILE A 6 -10.81 -19.39 -24.15
C ILE A 6 -9.69 -18.37 -23.95
N PHE A 7 -9.05 -18.36 -22.76
CA PHE A 7 -7.91 -17.48 -22.46
C PHE A 7 -6.64 -17.85 -23.27
N VAL A 8 -6.35 -19.15 -23.41
CA VAL A 8 -5.20 -19.61 -24.20
C VAL A 8 -5.44 -19.40 -25.69
N ALA A 9 -6.68 -19.55 -26.18
CA ALA A 9 -7.03 -19.25 -27.57
C ALA A 9 -6.95 -17.75 -27.88
N ALA A 10 -7.29 -16.88 -26.91
CA ALA A 10 -7.14 -15.43 -27.05
C ALA A 10 -5.65 -15.01 -27.09
N ILE A 11 -4.78 -15.64 -26.29
CA ILE A 11 -3.33 -15.37 -26.29
C ILE A 11 -2.68 -15.88 -27.59
N LEU A 12 -3.08 -17.04 -28.08
CA LEU A 12 -2.59 -17.56 -29.38
C LEU A 12 -3.12 -16.78 -30.58
N ALA A 13 -4.35 -16.27 -30.52
CA ALA A 13 -4.88 -15.37 -31.55
C ALA A 13 -4.18 -14.01 -31.54
N LEU A 14 -3.77 -13.51 -30.36
CA LEU A 14 -3.00 -12.29 -30.21
C LEU A 14 -1.58 -12.44 -30.80
N ALA A 15 -0.93 -13.58 -30.58
CA ALA A 15 0.40 -13.88 -31.14
C ALA A 15 0.37 -14.09 -32.68
N ALA A 16 -0.70 -14.69 -33.20
CA ALA A 16 -0.86 -14.90 -34.63
C ALA A 16 -1.27 -13.63 -35.40
N ALA A 17 -1.95 -12.69 -34.77
CA ALA A 17 -2.29 -11.39 -35.34
C ALA A 17 -1.10 -10.42 -35.45
N LEU A 18 -0.01 -10.69 -34.74
CA LEU A 18 1.19 -9.84 -34.71
C LEU A 18 2.24 -10.19 -35.77
N THR A 19 2.07 -11.25 -36.56
CA THR A 19 3.04 -11.69 -37.61
C THR A 19 2.56 -11.49 -39.05
N GLY A 20 1.41 -10.87 -39.25
CA GLY A 20 0.86 -10.59 -40.59
C GLY A 20 1.35 -9.26 -41.14
N GLY A 21 2.26 -9.31 -42.08
CA GLY A 21 2.77 -8.13 -42.82
C GLY A 21 1.66 -7.43 -43.61
N CYS A 22 1.80 -6.13 -43.80
CA CYS A 22 0.94 -5.26 -44.56
C CYS A 22 0.73 -5.69 -46.01
N SER A 23 -0.52 -5.79 -46.42
CA SER A 23 -0.92 -5.53 -47.79
C SER A 23 -2.09 -4.56 -47.77
N ASP A 24 -1.93 -3.46 -48.49
CA ASP A 24 -2.98 -2.46 -48.72
C ASP A 24 -4.14 -3.12 -49.48
N ASP A 25 -5.29 -3.18 -48.84
CA ASP A 25 -6.56 -3.29 -49.59
C ASP A 25 -7.71 -2.72 -48.75
N ASP A 26 -8.39 -1.72 -49.28
CA ASP A 26 -9.49 -1.00 -48.68
C ASP A 26 -10.78 -1.84 -48.65
N GLY A 27 -11.01 -2.51 -47.50
CA GLY A 27 -12.29 -3.16 -47.24
C GLY A 27 -12.63 -3.03 -45.75
N ILE A 28 -13.62 -2.22 -45.41
CA ILE A 28 -14.15 -2.10 -44.06
C ILE A 28 -14.78 -3.44 -43.67
N ASP A 29 -14.05 -4.25 -42.91
CA ASP A 29 -14.53 -5.49 -42.30
C ASP A 29 -15.04 -5.16 -40.90
N ASN A 30 -16.28 -5.52 -40.59
CA ASN A 30 -16.96 -5.35 -39.28
C ASN A 30 -16.21 -5.96 -38.05
N ARG A 31 -15.03 -6.51 -38.28
CA ARG A 31 -14.11 -7.04 -37.23
C ARG A 31 -13.19 -6.00 -36.59
N ASP A 32 -13.16 -4.77 -37.10
CA ASP A 32 -12.28 -3.69 -36.63
C ASP A 32 -12.88 -2.87 -35.44
N LEU A 33 -14.10 -3.17 -35.02
CA LEU A 33 -14.78 -2.44 -33.95
C LEU A 33 -14.12 -2.64 -32.55
N ASP A 34 -13.33 -3.71 -32.39
CA ASP A 34 -12.69 -4.02 -31.12
C ASP A 34 -11.22 -3.62 -31.06
N TYR A 35 -10.68 -2.99 -32.10
CA TYR A 35 -9.27 -2.61 -32.21
C TYR A 35 -9.11 -1.14 -32.54
N GLY A 36 -8.05 -0.55 -32.00
CA GLY A 36 -7.55 0.75 -32.40
C GLY A 36 -6.06 0.70 -32.71
N TYR A 37 -5.53 1.80 -33.14
CA TYR A 37 -4.13 1.95 -33.50
C TYR A 37 -3.45 2.94 -32.55
N VAL A 38 -2.23 2.64 -32.14
CA VAL A 38 -1.37 3.52 -31.36
C VAL A 38 -0.08 3.77 -32.11
N GLN A 39 0.37 4.99 -32.09
CA GLN A 39 1.66 5.40 -32.62
C GLN A 39 2.40 6.21 -31.55
N PHE A 40 3.61 5.82 -31.23
CA PHE A 40 4.42 6.56 -30.28
C PHE A 40 5.22 7.64 -30.98
N LYS A 41 5.18 8.84 -30.41
CA LYS A 41 5.98 9.98 -30.85
C LYS A 41 7.03 10.27 -29.80
N LEU A 42 8.29 10.24 -30.20
CA LEU A 42 9.43 10.52 -29.35
C LEU A 42 9.97 11.92 -29.65
N TYR A 43 10.20 12.70 -28.61
CA TYR A 43 10.77 14.04 -28.71
C TYR A 43 11.63 14.38 -27.48
N LYS A 44 12.44 15.42 -27.62
CA LYS A 44 13.28 15.93 -26.50
C LYS A 44 12.43 16.72 -25.53
N GLU A 45 12.77 16.65 -24.26
CA GLU A 45 12.12 17.47 -23.23
C GLU A 45 12.41 18.97 -23.40
N ALA A 46 11.38 19.79 -23.31
CA ALA A 46 11.48 21.24 -23.61
C ALA A 46 12.34 22.05 -22.62
N SER A 47 12.70 21.49 -21.47
CA SER A 47 13.55 22.16 -20.47
C SER A 47 14.99 22.37 -20.91
N TYR A 48 15.42 21.74 -21.99
CA TYR A 48 16.79 21.79 -22.47
C TYR A 48 17.12 23.04 -23.32
N ASP A 49 16.14 23.67 -23.95
CA ASP A 49 16.38 24.83 -24.82
C ASP A 49 16.83 26.11 -24.09
N ALA A 50 16.75 26.14 -22.77
CA ALA A 50 17.07 27.31 -21.95
C ALA A 50 18.53 27.36 -21.42
N VAL A 51 19.29 26.28 -21.47
CA VAL A 51 20.65 26.20 -20.93
C VAL A 51 21.67 26.01 -22.03
N SER A 52 22.21 27.12 -22.50
CA SER A 52 23.42 27.31 -23.29
C SER A 52 23.49 26.68 -24.70
N ARG A 53 23.45 27.55 -25.69
CA ARG A 53 23.86 27.31 -27.10
C ARG A 53 25.35 26.94 -27.27
N ALA A 54 26.08 26.57 -26.21
CA ALA A 54 27.54 26.44 -26.29
C ALA A 54 28.07 24.99 -26.25
N GLN A 55 27.26 24.00 -25.85
CA GLN A 55 27.66 22.59 -25.95
C GLN A 55 26.45 21.75 -26.36
N LYS A 56 26.42 21.28 -27.62
CA LYS A 56 25.53 20.20 -28.01
C LYS A 56 25.91 18.95 -27.21
N PRO A 57 24.97 18.27 -26.55
CA PRO A 57 25.26 16.96 -25.97
C PRO A 57 25.76 16.05 -27.09
N GLN A 58 26.86 15.37 -26.89
CA GLN A 58 27.48 14.51 -27.89
C GLN A 58 26.64 13.26 -28.18
N LEU A 59 25.72 12.88 -27.31
CA LEU A 59 24.78 11.76 -27.49
C LEU A 59 23.37 12.30 -27.72
N ASP A 60 22.91 12.21 -28.93
CA ASP A 60 21.51 12.44 -29.30
C ASP A 60 20.82 11.10 -29.50
N TYR A 61 20.18 10.59 -28.44
CA TYR A 61 19.48 9.31 -28.48
C TYR A 61 18.42 9.24 -29.58
N LEU A 62 17.77 10.37 -29.91
CA LEU A 62 16.80 10.40 -31.01
C LEU A 62 17.49 10.26 -32.36
N TYR A 63 18.71 10.71 -32.51
CA TYR A 63 19.46 10.59 -33.77
C TYR A 63 19.93 9.15 -34.01
N GLU A 64 20.30 8.44 -32.94
CA GLU A 64 20.76 7.05 -33.00
C GLU A 64 19.61 6.03 -32.96
N ALA A 65 18.43 6.41 -32.47
CA ALA A 65 17.33 5.50 -32.27
C ALA A 65 16.73 5.00 -33.61
N ALA A 66 16.71 3.69 -33.75
CA ALA A 66 16.07 3.01 -34.87
C ALA A 66 14.82 2.23 -34.46
N LYS A 67 14.73 1.83 -33.19
CA LYS A 67 13.59 1.08 -32.64
C LYS A 67 13.24 1.58 -31.25
N VAL A 68 11.95 1.50 -30.90
CA VAL A 68 11.43 1.68 -29.54
C VAL A 68 10.77 0.39 -29.08
N GLN A 69 11.13 -0.05 -27.91
CA GLN A 69 10.46 -1.15 -27.22
C GLN A 69 9.59 -0.54 -26.13
N VAL A 70 8.30 -0.83 -26.17
CA VAL A 70 7.33 -0.39 -25.17
C VAL A 70 6.70 -1.60 -24.47
N SER A 71 6.58 -1.53 -23.17
CA SER A 71 5.85 -2.52 -22.38
C SER A 71 4.52 -1.94 -21.95
N LEU A 72 3.44 -2.62 -22.29
CA LEU A 72 2.07 -2.19 -22.04
C LEU A 72 1.42 -3.15 -21.05
N GLY A 73 1.02 -2.64 -19.89
CA GLY A 73 0.24 -3.37 -18.90
C GLY A 73 -1.26 -3.20 -19.13
N CYS A 74 -1.99 -4.30 -19.14
CA CYS A 74 -3.45 -4.30 -19.18
C CYS A 74 -3.98 -5.49 -18.36
N ASN A 75 -4.87 -5.22 -17.41
CA ASN A 75 -5.54 -6.24 -16.59
C ASN A 75 -4.57 -7.27 -15.94
N GLY A 76 -3.44 -6.79 -15.43
CA GLY A 76 -2.42 -7.64 -14.78
C GLY A 76 -1.52 -8.44 -15.74
N THR A 77 -1.67 -8.24 -17.06
CA THR A 77 -0.82 -8.85 -18.08
C THR A 77 0.04 -7.76 -18.74
N THR A 78 1.34 -8.04 -18.95
CA THR A 78 2.25 -7.13 -19.65
C THR A 78 2.58 -7.67 -21.03
N VAL A 79 2.43 -6.83 -22.06
CA VAL A 79 2.83 -7.13 -23.43
C VAL A 79 3.95 -6.18 -23.83
N THR A 80 5.08 -6.71 -24.26
CA THR A 80 6.22 -5.92 -24.73
C THR A 80 6.29 -5.99 -26.25
N GLN A 81 6.37 -4.84 -26.91
CA GLN A 81 6.44 -4.70 -28.36
C GLN A 81 7.64 -3.84 -28.75
N THR A 82 8.36 -4.27 -29.78
CA THR A 82 9.46 -3.50 -30.37
C THR A 82 9.00 -2.97 -31.72
N LEU A 83 9.01 -1.66 -31.86
CA LEU A 83 8.47 -0.95 -33.02
C LEU A 83 9.60 -0.20 -33.74
N THR A 84 9.58 -0.19 -35.04
CA THR A 84 10.54 0.57 -35.86
C THR A 84 10.22 2.06 -35.76
N LEU A 85 11.27 2.89 -35.72
CA LEU A 85 11.19 4.34 -35.66
C LEU A 85 11.52 4.94 -37.04
N SER A 86 10.78 5.99 -37.41
CA SER A 86 11.04 6.79 -38.60
C SER A 86 10.95 8.28 -38.25
N ALA A 87 11.73 9.11 -38.92
CA ALA A 87 11.60 10.55 -38.83
C ALA A 87 10.21 11.01 -39.35
N SER A 88 9.57 11.92 -38.62
CA SER A 88 8.24 12.43 -39.00
C SER A 88 8.25 13.30 -40.26
N ASP A 89 9.41 13.95 -40.57
CA ASP A 89 9.68 14.70 -41.79
C ASP A 89 11.16 14.63 -42.14
N LYS A 90 11.50 14.75 -43.45
CA LYS A 90 12.88 14.58 -43.93
C LYS A 90 13.90 15.60 -43.39
N GLU A 91 13.44 16.66 -42.74
CA GLU A 91 14.30 17.73 -42.18
C GLU A 91 14.39 17.69 -40.62
N SER A 92 13.75 16.74 -39.96
CA SER A 92 13.46 16.89 -38.53
C SER A 92 13.82 15.69 -37.66
N ALA A 93 14.93 15.01 -37.91
CA ALA A 93 15.53 14.14 -36.88
C ALA A 93 15.79 14.89 -35.54
N GLU A 94 15.86 16.22 -35.57
CA GLU A 94 15.95 17.08 -34.38
C GLU A 94 14.60 17.25 -33.67
N PHE A 95 13.45 16.99 -34.31
CA PHE A 95 12.11 17.31 -33.78
C PHE A 95 11.29 16.08 -33.35
N GLY A 96 11.83 14.90 -33.48
CA GLY A 96 11.20 13.69 -33.00
C GLY A 96 11.07 12.58 -34.02
N LEU A 97 10.86 11.40 -33.50
CA LEU A 97 10.67 10.18 -34.28
C LEU A 97 9.25 9.66 -34.05
N ARG A 98 8.72 8.91 -35.03
CA ARG A 98 7.46 8.19 -34.87
C ARG A 98 7.66 6.70 -35.02
N SER A 99 6.99 5.93 -34.19
CA SER A 99 6.94 4.49 -34.36
C SER A 99 6.03 4.10 -35.52
N GLU A 100 6.18 2.91 -36.02
CA GLU A 100 5.12 2.24 -36.75
C GLU A 100 3.84 2.12 -35.91
N LYS A 101 2.71 1.92 -36.58
CA LYS A 101 1.40 1.82 -35.92
C LYS A 101 1.28 0.45 -35.24
N LEU A 102 0.97 0.45 -33.96
CA LEU A 102 0.68 -0.74 -33.18
C LEU A 102 -0.84 -0.93 -33.08
N ARG A 103 -1.33 -2.10 -33.50
CA ARG A 103 -2.75 -2.46 -33.35
C ARG A 103 -2.99 -3.11 -31.99
N LEU A 104 -3.91 -2.56 -31.23
CA LEU A 104 -4.27 -3.05 -29.90
C LEU A 104 -5.78 -3.21 -29.76
N LEU A 105 -6.22 -4.08 -28.86
CA LEU A 105 -7.62 -4.15 -28.44
C LEU A 105 -8.04 -2.81 -27.79
N THR A 106 -9.30 -2.44 -27.95
CA THR A 106 -9.85 -1.26 -27.26
C THR A 106 -9.77 -1.46 -25.75
N GLY A 107 -9.32 -0.43 -25.03
CA GLY A 107 -9.15 -0.51 -23.59
C GLY A 107 -8.18 0.50 -23.04
N GLN A 108 -7.96 0.39 -21.72
CA GLN A 108 -6.98 1.22 -21.02
C GLN A 108 -5.71 0.39 -20.79
N TYR A 109 -4.60 0.97 -21.16
CA TYR A 109 -3.26 0.39 -20.98
C TYR A 109 -2.41 1.33 -20.13
N GLN A 110 -1.51 0.74 -19.38
CA GLN A 110 -0.45 1.48 -18.69
C GLN A 110 0.86 1.24 -19.43
N ILE A 111 1.55 2.29 -19.83
CA ILE A 111 2.88 2.21 -20.41
C ILE A 111 3.87 2.06 -19.25
N ILE A 112 4.49 0.89 -19.17
CA ILE A 112 5.63 0.63 -18.28
C ILE A 112 6.88 1.21 -18.97
N PRO A 113 8.12 1.11 -18.45
CA PRO A 113 9.26 1.76 -19.10
C PRO A 113 9.39 1.42 -20.58
N PHE A 114 9.87 2.37 -21.37
CA PHE A 114 10.23 2.18 -22.77
C PHE A 114 11.75 2.20 -22.95
N SER A 115 12.22 1.52 -23.97
CA SER A 115 13.63 1.41 -24.29
C SER A 115 13.87 1.77 -25.76
N LEU A 116 14.95 2.49 -26.03
CA LEU A 116 15.38 2.79 -27.39
C LEU A 116 16.59 1.93 -27.78
N TYR A 117 16.57 1.49 -29.02
CA TYR A 117 17.64 0.71 -29.61
C TYR A 117 18.13 1.37 -30.90
N ASN A 118 19.43 1.28 -31.17
CA ASN A 118 20.00 1.71 -32.43
C ASN A 118 19.75 0.70 -33.55
N ALA A 119 20.28 0.97 -34.76
CA ALA A 119 20.13 0.08 -35.92
C ALA A 119 20.79 -1.30 -35.73
N ASN A 120 21.72 -1.42 -34.81
CA ASN A 120 22.43 -2.67 -34.51
C ASN A 120 21.77 -3.46 -33.35
N ASP A 121 20.57 -3.06 -32.90
CA ASP A 121 19.85 -3.63 -31.75
C ASP A 121 20.55 -3.42 -30.39
N GLU A 122 21.42 -2.44 -30.28
CA GLU A 122 22.04 -2.05 -29.01
C GLU A 122 21.12 -1.11 -28.26
N LEU A 123 20.92 -1.36 -26.97
CA LEU A 123 20.13 -0.49 -26.08
C LEU A 123 20.85 0.84 -25.87
N ILE A 124 20.23 1.94 -26.24
CA ILE A 124 20.81 3.29 -26.10
C ILE A 124 20.13 4.15 -25.04
N TYR A 125 18.87 3.85 -24.69
CA TYR A 125 18.12 4.65 -23.72
C TYR A 125 17.02 3.83 -23.05
N ASN A 126 16.82 4.08 -21.75
CA ASN A 126 15.65 3.62 -21.01
C ASN A 126 14.95 4.83 -20.39
N GLY A 127 13.66 4.94 -20.62
CA GLY A 127 12.86 6.05 -20.11
C GLY A 127 11.55 5.61 -19.48
N MET A 128 11.02 6.48 -18.65
CA MET A 128 9.66 6.39 -18.14
C MET A 128 8.82 7.44 -18.85
N PRO A 129 7.63 7.11 -19.35
CA PRO A 129 6.75 8.11 -19.93
C PRO A 129 6.28 9.10 -18.85
N LEU A 130 6.14 10.36 -19.20
CA LEU A 130 5.52 11.37 -18.33
C LEU A 130 4.03 11.11 -18.12
N ASP A 131 3.35 10.63 -19.16
CA ASP A 131 1.99 10.09 -19.09
C ASP A 131 2.05 8.60 -19.38
N ASP A 132 1.75 7.79 -18.39
CA ASP A 132 1.77 6.33 -18.48
C ASP A 132 0.42 5.74 -18.94
N ARG A 133 -0.60 6.58 -19.14
CA ARG A 133 -1.96 6.15 -19.48
C ARG A 133 -2.19 6.20 -20.97
N LEU A 134 -2.60 5.09 -21.52
CA LEU A 134 -2.92 4.96 -22.92
C LEU A 134 -4.35 4.41 -23.08
N VAL A 135 -5.22 5.16 -23.72
CA VAL A 135 -6.59 4.73 -24.04
C VAL A 135 -6.69 4.42 -25.51
N VAL A 136 -7.04 3.20 -25.85
CA VAL A 136 -7.22 2.75 -27.26
C VAL A 136 -8.70 2.71 -27.57
N GLU A 137 -9.13 3.54 -28.53
CA GLU A 137 -10.51 3.61 -28.99
C GLU A 137 -10.70 2.83 -30.30
N ALA A 138 -11.90 2.27 -30.51
CA ALA A 138 -12.21 1.48 -31.67
C ALA A 138 -12.06 2.27 -32.99
N GLY A 139 -11.28 1.74 -33.90
CA GLY A 139 -11.07 2.34 -35.24
C GLY A 139 -10.26 3.66 -35.22
N GLY A 140 -9.84 4.13 -34.04
CA GLY A 140 -9.06 5.35 -33.85
C GLY A 140 -7.55 5.16 -34.02
N LEU A 141 -6.84 6.23 -34.35
CA LEU A 141 -5.39 6.32 -34.23
C LEU A 141 -5.05 7.26 -33.06
N GLN A 142 -4.47 6.71 -32.00
CA GLN A 142 -3.94 7.51 -30.91
C GLN A 142 -2.44 7.72 -31.07
N VAL A 143 -2.00 8.97 -30.99
CA VAL A 143 -0.57 9.30 -30.90
C VAL A 143 -0.25 9.57 -29.45
N HIS A 144 0.72 8.81 -28.92
CA HIS A 144 1.16 8.96 -27.54
C HIS A 144 2.60 9.47 -27.50
N ASP A 145 2.83 10.48 -26.68
CA ASP A 145 4.12 11.16 -26.60
C ASP A 145 5.06 10.47 -25.60
N LEU A 146 6.29 10.17 -26.03
CA LEU A 146 7.36 9.66 -25.18
C LEU A 146 8.50 10.68 -25.16
N THR A 147 8.83 11.18 -23.99
CA THR A 147 9.87 12.19 -23.81
C THR A 147 11.23 11.53 -23.59
N VAL A 148 12.23 11.99 -24.30
CA VAL A 148 13.63 11.56 -24.15
C VAL A 148 14.39 12.64 -23.40
N ASP A 149 14.92 12.27 -22.25
CA ASP A 149 15.75 13.13 -21.42
C ASP A 149 17.12 13.34 -22.06
N VAL A 150 17.62 14.57 -22.03
CA VAL A 150 18.92 14.98 -22.62
C VAL A 150 19.98 15.31 -21.55
N GLU A 151 19.85 14.78 -20.34
CA GLU A 151 20.87 14.93 -19.33
C GLU A 151 22.21 14.25 -19.74
N PRO A 152 23.36 14.71 -19.21
CA PRO A 152 24.65 14.08 -19.45
C PRO A 152 24.61 12.58 -19.10
N ARG A 153 24.95 11.74 -20.05
CA ARG A 153 24.89 10.30 -19.90
C ARG A 153 26.13 9.65 -20.46
N GLY A 154 26.51 8.56 -19.83
CA GLY A 154 27.54 7.66 -20.35
C GLY A 154 26.99 6.26 -20.54
N LYS A 155 27.79 5.40 -21.12
CA LYS A 155 27.51 3.97 -21.29
C LYS A 155 28.24 3.16 -20.23
N VAL A 156 27.64 2.07 -19.78
CA VAL A 156 28.29 1.10 -18.89
C VAL A 156 28.17 -0.31 -19.47
N ARG A 157 29.25 -1.05 -19.41
CA ARG A 157 29.29 -2.48 -19.70
C ARG A 157 29.66 -3.21 -18.42
N PHE A 158 28.95 -4.27 -18.11
CA PHE A 158 29.23 -5.11 -16.95
C PHE A 158 29.95 -6.39 -17.37
N THR A 159 31.05 -6.66 -16.73
CA THR A 159 31.74 -7.93 -16.80
C THR A 159 31.58 -8.68 -15.49
N ILE A 160 31.03 -9.88 -15.53
CA ILE A 160 30.80 -10.71 -14.34
C ILE A 160 32.03 -11.61 -14.15
N ARG A 161 32.56 -11.62 -12.95
CA ARG A 161 33.72 -12.46 -12.57
C ARG A 161 33.40 -13.28 -11.33
N LYS A 162 34.11 -14.38 -11.12
CA LYS A 162 34.05 -15.10 -9.86
C LYS A 162 34.67 -14.26 -8.75
N ASP A 163 33.94 -14.10 -7.63
CA ASP A 163 34.53 -13.58 -6.42
C ASP A 163 35.21 -14.72 -5.64
N LEU A 164 36.51 -14.83 -5.80
CA LEU A 164 37.30 -15.84 -5.13
C LEU A 164 37.74 -15.44 -3.72
N SER A 165 37.33 -14.28 -3.22
CA SER A 165 37.78 -13.73 -1.93
C SER A 165 37.32 -14.51 -0.69
N GLY A 166 36.74 -15.68 -0.84
CA GLY A 166 36.29 -16.56 0.23
C GLY A 166 36.67 -18.03 0.07
N PHE A 167 37.34 -18.37 -1.06
CA PHE A 167 37.77 -19.73 -1.30
C PHE A 167 39.09 -20.04 -0.58
N THR A 168 39.06 -20.93 0.39
CA THR A 168 40.21 -21.70 0.82
C THR A 168 40.23 -22.95 -0.02
N GLU A 169 41.34 -23.18 -0.70
CA GLU A 169 41.58 -24.38 -1.54
C GLU A 169 41.55 -25.65 -0.65
N THR A 170 40.44 -26.32 -0.58
CA THR A 170 40.33 -27.70 -0.13
C THR A 170 39.72 -28.52 -1.25
N PRO A 171 40.35 -29.65 -1.66
CA PRO A 171 39.85 -30.49 -2.75
C PRO A 171 38.48 -31.07 -2.40
N VAL A 172 37.47 -30.72 -3.17
CA VAL A 172 36.10 -31.22 -3.02
C VAL A 172 36.05 -32.68 -3.41
N THR A 173 35.69 -33.55 -2.48
CA THR A 173 35.27 -34.91 -2.78
C THR A 173 33.90 -34.89 -3.45
N ARG A 174 33.80 -35.51 -4.62
CA ARG A 174 32.65 -35.57 -5.53
C ARG A 174 31.43 -36.24 -4.93
N ALA A 175 30.66 -35.58 -4.10
CA ALA A 175 29.45 -36.20 -3.63
C ALA A 175 28.31 -35.22 -3.30
N ALA A 176 28.10 -34.17 -4.05
CA ALA A 176 26.81 -33.49 -3.92
C ALA A 176 26.49 -32.67 -5.20
N ASN A 177 25.46 -33.07 -5.82
CA ASN A 177 24.87 -32.52 -7.01
C ASN A 177 24.12 -31.23 -6.71
N ARG A 178 24.60 -30.18 -7.16
CA ARG A 178 24.08 -28.91 -7.62
C ARG A 178 24.85 -27.70 -7.11
N GLN A 179 26.10 -27.67 -7.38
CA GLN A 179 26.75 -26.39 -7.67
C GLN A 179 26.26 -25.96 -9.06
N TYR A 180 25.76 -24.74 -9.18
CA TYR A 180 25.74 -24.16 -10.51
C TYR A 180 27.17 -23.72 -10.83
N THR A 181 27.57 -23.95 -12.04
CA THR A 181 28.87 -23.53 -12.53
C THR A 181 28.75 -22.11 -13.09
N PHE A 182 29.87 -21.37 -13.12
CA PHE A 182 29.88 -20.00 -13.58
C PHE A 182 29.33 -19.82 -15.01
N ASP A 183 29.55 -20.82 -15.86
CA ASP A 183 29.10 -20.91 -17.25
C ASP A 183 27.58 -21.20 -17.38
N GLU A 184 26.92 -21.61 -16.30
CA GLU A 184 25.45 -21.78 -16.30
C GLU A 184 24.69 -20.45 -16.20
N ILE A 185 25.36 -19.38 -15.80
CA ILE A 185 24.74 -18.05 -15.72
C ILE A 185 24.48 -17.54 -17.14
N ALA A 186 23.22 -17.53 -17.53
CA ALA A 186 22.78 -17.05 -18.84
C ALA A 186 22.22 -15.63 -18.83
N PHE A 187 21.73 -15.17 -17.67
CA PHE A 187 21.21 -13.82 -17.51
C PHE A 187 21.58 -13.25 -16.16
N ILE A 188 21.70 -11.91 -16.10
CA ILE A 188 21.91 -11.17 -14.85
C ILE A 188 20.92 -9.99 -14.76
N SER A 189 20.39 -9.74 -13.60
CA SER A 189 19.67 -8.51 -13.28
C SER A 189 20.48 -7.69 -12.29
N LEU A 190 20.58 -6.40 -12.52
CA LEU A 190 21.43 -5.49 -11.75
C LEU A 190 20.61 -4.33 -11.24
N THR A 191 20.71 -4.01 -9.96
CA THR A 191 20.14 -2.80 -9.36
C THR A 191 21.24 -1.87 -8.92
N VAL A 192 21.26 -0.68 -9.48
CA VAL A 192 22.25 0.36 -9.17
C VAL A 192 21.56 1.58 -8.56
N LYS A 193 22.25 2.29 -7.69
CA LYS A 193 21.79 3.51 -7.04
C LYS A 193 22.73 4.65 -7.39
N GLN A 194 22.20 5.76 -7.84
CA GLN A 194 22.95 6.99 -8.06
C GLN A 194 23.23 7.69 -6.75
N GLY A 195 24.49 8.07 -6.53
CA GLY A 195 24.96 8.65 -5.27
C GLY A 195 24.34 10.02 -4.93
N GLU A 196 24.10 10.85 -5.94
CA GLU A 196 23.62 12.22 -5.76
C GLU A 196 22.11 12.30 -5.56
N THR A 197 21.33 11.58 -6.37
CA THR A 197 19.86 11.63 -6.37
C THR A 197 19.22 10.55 -5.52
N ASN A 198 19.98 9.54 -5.08
CA ASN A 198 19.47 8.31 -4.47
C ASN A 198 18.51 7.49 -5.36
N GLU A 199 18.40 7.82 -6.62
CA GLU A 199 17.58 7.12 -7.59
C GLU A 199 18.12 5.70 -7.84
N GLN A 200 17.23 4.71 -7.82
CA GLN A 200 17.57 3.32 -8.09
C GLN A 200 17.08 2.91 -9.48
N THR A 201 17.97 2.32 -10.24
CA THR A 201 17.66 1.76 -11.57
C THR A 201 17.91 0.27 -11.58
N THR A 202 16.95 -0.51 -12.04
CA THR A 202 17.08 -1.98 -12.16
C THR A 202 17.05 -2.39 -13.61
N PHE A 203 18.11 -3.04 -14.06
CA PHE A 203 18.22 -3.68 -15.36
C PHE A 203 17.92 -5.17 -15.20
N LYS A 204 16.90 -5.65 -15.89
CA LYS A 204 16.42 -7.03 -15.71
C LYS A 204 16.85 -7.93 -16.85
N MET A 205 17.28 -9.14 -16.50
CA MET A 205 17.49 -10.23 -17.45
C MET A 205 18.45 -9.88 -18.59
N LEU A 206 19.57 -9.20 -18.27
CA LEU A 206 20.62 -8.93 -19.24
C LEU A 206 21.26 -10.25 -19.65
N PRO A 207 21.35 -10.56 -20.94
CA PRO A 207 22.01 -11.78 -21.41
C PRO A 207 23.52 -11.72 -21.13
N THR A 208 24.08 -12.86 -20.77
CA THR A 208 25.55 -13.02 -20.54
C THR A 208 26.14 -14.00 -21.51
N LYS A 209 27.37 -13.75 -21.87
CA LYS A 209 28.18 -14.63 -22.72
C LYS A 209 29.45 -15.04 -21.98
N PHE A 210 29.63 -16.33 -21.84
CA PHE A 210 30.83 -16.89 -21.23
C PHE A 210 32.04 -16.72 -22.12
N SER A 211 33.16 -16.23 -21.57
CA SER A 211 34.43 -16.04 -22.24
C SER A 211 35.57 -16.51 -21.34
N ILE A 212 36.59 -17.14 -21.94
CA ILE A 212 37.84 -17.56 -21.27
C ILE A 212 38.95 -16.61 -21.75
N HIS A 213 39.61 -15.97 -20.81
CA HIS A 213 40.73 -15.08 -21.06
C HIS A 213 42.03 -15.76 -20.60
N PHE A 214 43.04 -15.62 -21.41
CA PHE A 214 44.40 -16.02 -21.05
C PHE A 214 45.14 -14.73 -20.67
N ASP A 215 45.62 -14.62 -19.44
CA ASP A 215 46.52 -13.55 -19.07
C ASP A 215 47.92 -13.88 -19.63
N GLU A 216 48.36 -13.11 -20.62
CA GLU A 216 49.65 -13.26 -21.26
C GLU A 216 50.84 -12.68 -20.43
N ASP A 217 50.56 -11.99 -19.31
CA ASP A 217 51.55 -11.23 -18.54
C ASP A 217 52.11 -11.95 -17.30
N ASP A 218 51.73 -13.21 -17.03
CA ASP A 218 52.24 -13.94 -15.87
C ASP A 218 53.12 -15.13 -16.34
N ASP A 219 54.44 -15.01 -16.10
CA ASP A 219 55.47 -16.03 -16.40
C ASP A 219 55.28 -17.37 -15.62
N THR A 220 54.21 -17.54 -14.92
CA THR A 220 53.85 -18.73 -14.18
C THR A 220 52.58 -19.37 -14.73
N PHE A 221 52.72 -20.35 -15.60
CA PHE A 221 51.71 -21.30 -16.02
C PHE A 221 50.29 -20.75 -16.14
N GLY A 222 49.97 -20.20 -17.27
CA GLY A 222 48.64 -19.92 -17.82
C GLY A 222 47.44 -20.02 -16.91
N TYR A 223 47.21 -19.04 -16.06
CA TYR A 223 45.94 -18.94 -15.39
C TYR A 223 44.87 -18.50 -16.39
N GLN A 224 43.96 -19.41 -16.69
CA GLN A 224 42.74 -19.09 -17.43
C GLN A 224 41.78 -18.35 -16.52
N THR A 225 41.53 -17.09 -16.80
CA THR A 225 40.43 -16.37 -16.12
C THR A 225 39.17 -16.48 -16.97
N SER A 226 38.07 -16.89 -16.35
CA SER A 226 36.77 -16.89 -17.00
C SER A 226 35.97 -15.65 -16.61
N SER A 227 35.25 -15.09 -17.54
CA SER A 227 34.32 -14.00 -17.30
C SER A 227 33.02 -14.23 -18.08
N LEU A 228 31.97 -13.57 -17.63
CA LEU A 228 30.73 -13.43 -18.38
C LEU A 228 30.58 -11.97 -18.79
N GLU A 229 30.48 -11.74 -20.07
CA GLU A 229 30.27 -10.41 -20.61
C GLU A 229 28.80 -10.16 -20.85
N CYS A 230 28.29 -9.02 -20.36
CA CYS A 230 27.01 -8.51 -20.78
C CYS A 230 27.24 -7.69 -22.04
N ASP A 231 26.86 -8.23 -23.20
CA ASP A 231 27.00 -7.56 -24.49
C ASP A 231 26.16 -6.27 -24.56
N THR A 232 25.22 -6.09 -23.63
CA THR A 232 24.33 -4.93 -23.61
C THR A 232 25.03 -3.73 -22.99
N LEU A 233 25.28 -2.70 -23.80
CA LEU A 233 25.70 -1.39 -23.34
C LEU A 233 24.49 -0.66 -22.75
N LEU A 234 24.56 -0.33 -21.45
CA LEU A 234 23.51 0.35 -20.73
C LEU A 234 23.81 1.84 -20.63
N SER A 235 22.81 2.68 -20.78
CA SER A 235 22.94 4.13 -20.63
C SER A 235 22.49 4.56 -19.24
N LEU A 236 23.38 5.25 -18.52
CA LEU A 236 23.08 5.85 -17.22
C LEU A 236 23.42 7.35 -17.23
N LYS A 237 22.80 8.13 -16.37
CA LYS A 237 23.16 9.53 -16.14
C LYS A 237 24.62 9.61 -15.69
N ALA A 238 25.34 10.65 -16.05
CA ALA A 238 26.68 10.87 -15.53
C ALA A 238 26.64 11.05 -14.01
N GLY A 239 27.60 10.48 -13.30
CA GLY A 239 27.66 10.54 -11.83
C GLY A 239 28.21 9.27 -11.20
N SER A 240 28.28 9.26 -9.88
CA SER A 240 28.71 8.10 -9.10
C SER A 240 27.54 7.15 -8.86
N TYR A 241 27.82 5.86 -8.96
CA TYR A 241 26.85 4.79 -8.76
C TYR A 241 27.37 3.75 -7.80
N LYS A 242 26.44 3.16 -7.07
CA LYS A 242 26.68 1.99 -6.23
C LYS A 242 25.79 0.85 -6.67
N MET A 243 26.36 -0.35 -6.82
CA MET A 243 25.59 -1.56 -7.03
C MET A 243 24.90 -1.95 -5.72
N MET A 244 23.60 -2.07 -5.75
CA MET A 244 22.79 -2.42 -4.58
C MET A 244 22.47 -3.90 -4.54
N ARG A 245 22.29 -4.51 -5.70
CA ARG A 245 21.83 -5.89 -5.82
C ARG A 245 22.19 -6.44 -7.19
N TYR A 246 22.49 -7.73 -7.24
CA TYR A 246 22.43 -8.49 -8.47
C TYR A 246 21.68 -9.80 -8.29
N GLU A 247 21.13 -10.31 -9.39
CA GLU A 247 20.49 -11.61 -9.46
C GLU A 247 21.01 -12.31 -10.72
N THR A 248 21.41 -13.58 -10.60
CA THR A 248 21.86 -14.39 -11.73
C THR A 248 20.81 -15.46 -12.04
N TYR A 249 20.70 -15.83 -13.30
CA TYR A 249 19.71 -16.80 -13.77
C TYR A 249 20.32 -17.74 -14.80
N ASP A 250 19.80 -18.97 -14.82
CA ASP A 250 20.16 -19.95 -15.84
C ASP A 250 19.46 -19.67 -17.20
N LYS A 251 19.73 -20.51 -18.19
CA LYS A 251 19.11 -20.45 -19.52
C LYS A 251 17.58 -20.61 -19.50
N ASN A 252 17.00 -21.22 -18.46
CA ASN A 252 15.57 -21.41 -18.27
C ASN A 252 14.96 -20.25 -17.47
N LYS A 253 15.74 -19.21 -17.16
CA LYS A 253 15.37 -18.07 -16.33
C LYS A 253 15.07 -18.44 -14.87
N LEU A 254 15.61 -19.54 -14.38
CA LEU A 254 15.57 -19.89 -12.96
C LEU A 254 16.64 -19.11 -12.21
N LEU A 255 16.26 -18.55 -11.07
CA LEU A 255 17.16 -17.79 -10.21
C LEU A 255 18.29 -18.69 -9.70
N LEU A 256 19.54 -18.28 -9.93
CA LEU A 256 20.74 -18.94 -9.45
C LEU A 256 21.27 -18.30 -8.16
N GLU A 257 21.41 -16.99 -8.14
CA GLU A 257 21.90 -16.23 -7.00
C GLU A 257 21.13 -14.92 -6.88
N ASN A 258 20.84 -14.50 -5.64
CA ASN A 258 20.31 -13.18 -5.33
C ASN A 258 21.19 -12.54 -4.25
N ASN A 259 22.07 -11.65 -4.67
CA ASN A 259 22.95 -10.93 -3.75
C ASN A 259 22.50 -9.48 -3.61
N LYS A 260 22.01 -9.15 -2.44
CA LYS A 260 21.54 -7.80 -2.09
C LYS A 260 22.66 -6.88 -1.57
N ARG A 261 23.90 -7.40 -1.47
CA ARG A 261 25.08 -6.65 -0.98
C ARG A 261 26.36 -7.06 -1.70
N PRO A 262 26.44 -6.77 -3.01
CA PRO A 262 27.65 -7.05 -3.74
C PRO A 262 28.82 -6.26 -3.17
N LYS A 263 29.98 -6.91 -2.97
CA LYS A 263 31.17 -6.26 -2.45
C LYS A 263 31.80 -5.33 -3.49
N ASN A 264 32.24 -4.16 -3.07
CA ASN A 264 33.14 -3.26 -3.81
C ASN A 264 32.67 -2.82 -5.21
N LEU A 265 31.42 -2.35 -5.31
CA LEU A 265 30.88 -1.96 -6.61
C LEU A 265 30.39 -0.52 -6.62
N ASP A 266 31.31 0.39 -6.33
CA ASP A 266 31.13 1.80 -6.65
C ASP A 266 31.79 2.03 -8.03
N PHE A 267 31.07 2.71 -8.91
CA PHE A 267 31.58 3.05 -10.24
C PHE A 267 31.09 4.45 -10.64
N VAL A 268 31.80 5.07 -11.57
CA VAL A 268 31.49 6.42 -12.04
C VAL A 268 31.14 6.35 -13.52
N ILE A 269 30.01 6.91 -13.87
CA ILE A 269 29.64 7.14 -15.27
C ILE A 269 30.09 8.54 -15.64
N GLU A 270 31.00 8.61 -16.59
CA GLU A 270 31.43 9.86 -17.19
C GLU A 270 30.60 10.18 -18.43
N ASP A 271 30.34 11.47 -18.62
CA ASP A 271 29.59 11.93 -19.78
C ASP A 271 30.25 11.47 -21.08
N ASN A 272 29.45 10.83 -21.93
CA ASN A 272 29.85 10.38 -23.25
C ASN A 272 30.99 9.35 -23.31
N LYS A 273 31.25 8.66 -22.19
CA LYS A 273 32.23 7.58 -22.13
C LYS A 273 31.58 6.24 -21.85
N THR A 274 32.28 5.18 -22.22
CA THR A 274 31.93 3.82 -21.82
C THR A 274 32.74 3.44 -20.59
N THR A 275 32.04 3.11 -19.50
CA THR A 275 32.64 2.59 -18.27
C THR A 275 32.57 1.07 -18.29
N GLU A 276 33.70 0.42 -18.13
CA GLU A 276 33.76 -1.02 -17.90
C GLU A 276 33.77 -1.27 -16.39
N THR A 277 32.81 -2.04 -15.88
CA THR A 277 32.75 -2.37 -14.45
C THR A 277 32.61 -3.87 -14.23
N LYS A 278 33.17 -4.36 -13.13
CA LYS A 278 33.21 -5.78 -12.81
C LYS A 278 32.25 -6.10 -11.68
N VAL A 279 31.45 -7.14 -11.85
CA VAL A 279 30.54 -7.67 -10.83
C VAL A 279 31.10 -9.00 -10.34
N GLY A 280 31.47 -9.10 -9.07
CA GLY A 280 31.87 -10.36 -8.46
C GLY A 280 30.64 -11.18 -8.06
N VAL A 281 30.50 -12.38 -8.60
CA VAL A 281 29.50 -13.35 -8.16
C VAL A 281 30.16 -14.41 -7.28
N THR A 282 29.50 -14.74 -6.19
CA THR A 282 29.95 -15.72 -5.24
C THR A 282 29.37 -17.08 -5.63
N LEU A 283 30.23 -18.06 -5.92
CA LEU A 283 29.81 -19.43 -6.14
C LEU A 283 29.97 -20.19 -4.81
N TYR A 284 28.91 -20.85 -4.37
CA TYR A 284 28.91 -21.57 -3.11
C TYR A 284 29.36 -23.02 -3.26
N GLU A 285 30.08 -23.54 -2.24
CA GLU A 285 30.56 -24.91 -2.23
C GLU A 285 29.45 -25.89 -1.80
N ALA A 286 29.47 -27.11 -2.36
CA ALA A 286 28.50 -28.17 -2.08
C ALA A 286 28.40 -28.56 -0.58
N ASP A 287 29.53 -28.45 0.16
CA ASP A 287 29.55 -28.75 1.60
C ASP A 287 28.66 -27.82 2.44
N GLU A 288 28.46 -26.58 2.00
CA GLU A 288 27.61 -25.61 2.71
C GLU A 288 26.11 -25.91 2.58
N TYR A 289 25.69 -26.42 1.41
CA TYR A 289 24.33 -26.86 1.18
C TYR A 289 23.92 -28.02 2.11
N ILE A 290 24.81 -28.99 2.30
CA ILE A 290 24.56 -30.10 3.20
C ILE A 290 24.55 -29.63 4.67
N ARG A 291 25.40 -28.67 5.03
CA ARG A 291 25.36 -28.04 6.37
C ARG A 291 24.04 -27.37 6.66
N ASP A 292 23.47 -26.66 5.66
CA ASP A 292 22.15 -26.04 5.81
C ASP A 292 21.08 -27.10 6.07
N TYR A 293 21.08 -28.21 5.35
CA TYR A 293 20.16 -29.30 5.58
C TYR A 293 20.24 -29.87 7.02
N TYR A 294 21.44 -30.12 7.51
CA TYR A 294 21.62 -30.58 8.90
C TYR A 294 21.25 -29.49 9.91
N ALA A 295 21.52 -28.24 9.60
CA ALA A 295 21.11 -27.14 10.47
C ALA A 295 19.58 -27.06 10.57
N LEU A 296 18.85 -27.22 9.47
CA LEU A 296 17.38 -27.29 9.48
C LEU A 296 16.88 -28.48 10.32
N TYR A 297 17.54 -29.62 10.21
CA TYR A 297 17.18 -30.79 11.04
C TYR A 297 17.38 -30.55 12.53
N GLU A 298 18.49 -29.94 12.94
CA GLU A 298 18.75 -29.59 14.35
C GLU A 298 17.77 -28.51 14.84
N ILE A 299 17.42 -27.53 14.00
CA ILE A 299 16.38 -26.53 14.30
C ILE A 299 15.03 -27.21 14.51
N TRP A 300 14.64 -28.08 13.59
CA TRP A 300 13.38 -28.82 13.67
C TRP A 300 13.29 -29.64 14.97
N LYS A 301 14.34 -30.38 15.30
CA LYS A 301 14.40 -31.13 16.56
C LYS A 301 14.29 -30.25 17.80
N ALA A 302 15.04 -29.15 17.83
CA ALA A 302 15.11 -28.25 18.99
C ALA A 302 13.81 -27.47 19.19
N LEU A 303 13.06 -27.25 18.11
CA LEU A 303 11.77 -26.58 18.13
C LEU A 303 10.57 -27.53 18.15
N ASP A 304 10.77 -28.78 18.61
CA ASP A 304 9.73 -29.80 18.73
C ASP A 304 9.07 -30.17 17.39
N GLY A 305 9.87 -30.23 16.34
CA GLY A 305 9.44 -30.48 14.97
C GLY A 305 8.52 -31.67 14.76
N PRO A 306 8.74 -32.84 15.42
CA PRO A 306 7.81 -33.97 15.31
C PRO A 306 6.34 -33.64 15.64
N ASN A 307 6.11 -32.61 16.44
CA ASN A 307 4.79 -32.17 16.88
C ASN A 307 4.30 -30.90 16.16
N TRP A 308 5.02 -30.41 15.16
CA TRP A 308 4.56 -29.28 14.37
C TRP A 308 3.27 -29.62 13.61
N TYR A 309 2.40 -28.65 13.59
CA TYR A 309 1.12 -28.78 12.93
C TYR A 309 0.78 -27.45 12.26
N PHE A 310 0.86 -27.41 10.94
CA PHE A 310 0.49 -26.20 10.21
C PHE A 310 -1.01 -25.95 10.28
N SER A 311 -1.42 -24.78 10.78
CA SER A 311 -2.82 -24.40 11.00
C SER A 311 -3.28 -23.21 10.14
N GLY A 312 -2.39 -22.65 9.32
CA GLY A 312 -2.68 -21.53 8.43
C GLY A 312 -3.40 -21.92 7.14
N GLU A 313 -3.44 -21.00 6.19
CA GLU A 313 -4.17 -21.18 4.91
C GLU A 313 -3.27 -21.62 3.74
N ASN A 314 -1.93 -21.40 3.87
CA ASN A 314 -1.00 -21.62 2.75
C ASN A 314 -0.70 -23.10 2.44
N TYR A 315 -0.95 -23.98 3.40
CA TYR A 315 -0.67 -25.42 3.29
C TYR A 315 -1.84 -26.22 3.86
N PRO A 316 -1.97 -27.52 3.52
CA PRO A 316 -2.93 -28.39 4.19
C PRO A 316 -2.66 -28.43 5.72
N ALA A 317 -3.73 -28.49 6.50
CA ALA A 317 -3.61 -28.64 7.95
C ALA A 317 -2.84 -29.93 8.30
N GLY A 318 -1.93 -29.82 9.26
CA GLY A 318 -1.04 -30.91 9.66
C GLY A 318 0.25 -31.05 8.83
N THR A 319 0.49 -30.09 7.91
CA THR A 319 1.74 -30.05 7.13
C THR A 319 2.95 -29.83 8.05
N ASN A 320 4.05 -30.51 7.77
CA ASN A 320 5.32 -30.45 8.50
C ASN A 320 6.51 -30.60 7.55
N TRP A 321 7.72 -30.35 8.05
CA TRP A 321 8.93 -30.68 7.30
C TRP A 321 9.14 -32.20 7.25
N ASP A 322 9.66 -32.68 6.10
CA ASP A 322 9.90 -34.08 5.87
C ASP A 322 11.40 -34.33 5.54
N PHE A 323 12.12 -34.81 6.54
CA PHE A 323 13.55 -35.15 6.43
C PHE A 323 13.81 -36.54 5.79
N ASN A 324 12.77 -37.22 5.33
CA ASN A 324 12.95 -38.38 4.47
C ASN A 324 13.14 -37.99 3.00
N LYS A 325 12.90 -36.72 2.66
CA LYS A 325 13.17 -36.17 1.33
C LYS A 325 14.66 -35.99 1.11
N ASP A 326 15.07 -36.19 -0.15
CA ASP A 326 16.42 -35.85 -0.59
C ASP A 326 16.70 -34.35 -0.32
N PRO A 327 17.87 -33.97 0.18
CA PRO A 327 18.29 -32.59 0.34
C PRO A 327 18.03 -31.71 -0.87
N ASP A 328 18.14 -32.19 -2.07
CA ASP A 328 17.84 -31.49 -3.31
C ASP A 328 16.37 -30.99 -3.43
N LEU A 329 15.46 -31.54 -2.66
CA LEU A 329 14.05 -31.20 -2.67
C LEU A 329 13.62 -30.21 -1.55
N TRP A 330 14.58 -29.64 -0.84
CA TRP A 330 14.28 -28.74 0.28
C TRP A 330 13.68 -27.41 -0.14
N GLY A 331 13.87 -26.95 -1.35
CA GLY A 331 13.17 -25.78 -1.88
C GLY A 331 11.66 -25.93 -2.00
N ILE A 332 11.10 -27.12 -1.80
CA ILE A 332 9.66 -27.39 -1.78
C ILE A 332 9.13 -27.77 -0.38
N GLN A 333 9.95 -27.66 0.65
CA GLN A 333 9.47 -27.82 2.03
C GLN A 333 8.61 -26.62 2.44
N PRO A 334 7.54 -26.83 3.21
CA PRO A 334 6.68 -25.74 3.63
C PRO A 334 7.45 -24.70 4.46
N GLY A 335 7.34 -23.45 4.07
CA GLY A 335 8.01 -22.35 4.77
C GLY A 335 9.53 -22.25 4.57
N VAL A 336 10.13 -23.04 3.68
CA VAL A 336 11.55 -22.94 3.33
C VAL A 336 11.71 -22.56 1.87
N GLU A 337 12.47 -21.50 1.63
CA GLU A 337 12.92 -21.12 0.28
C GLU A 337 14.44 -21.21 0.21
N VAL A 338 14.93 -21.73 -0.90
CA VAL A 338 16.38 -21.90 -1.13
C VAL A 338 16.82 -21.09 -2.34
N HIS A 339 18.07 -20.64 -2.29
CA HIS A 339 18.75 -20.17 -3.48
C HIS A 339 18.92 -21.32 -4.48
N SER A 340 19.22 -21.01 -5.72
CA SER A 340 19.42 -22.03 -6.75
C SER A 340 20.61 -22.97 -6.47
N ASN A 341 21.56 -22.53 -5.66
CA ASN A 341 22.66 -23.36 -5.16
C ASN A 341 22.24 -24.26 -3.98
N GLY A 342 20.96 -24.32 -3.62
CA GLY A 342 20.41 -25.10 -2.53
C GLY A 342 20.59 -24.52 -1.14
N ARG A 343 21.31 -23.38 -0.99
CA ARG A 343 21.47 -22.70 0.30
C ARG A 343 20.14 -22.09 0.76
N VAL A 344 19.85 -22.16 2.05
CA VAL A 344 18.62 -21.63 2.62
C VAL A 344 18.62 -20.10 2.56
N ALA A 345 17.59 -19.53 1.91
CA ALA A 345 17.38 -18.11 1.73
C ALA A 345 16.33 -17.55 2.69
N LYS A 346 15.29 -18.32 2.99
CA LYS A 346 14.17 -17.91 3.81
C LYS A 346 13.62 -19.06 4.63
N ILE A 347 13.23 -18.74 5.84
CA ILE A 347 12.50 -19.65 6.73
C ILE A 347 11.28 -18.93 7.28
N THR A 348 10.09 -19.53 7.10
CA THR A 348 8.83 -19.05 7.67
C THR A 348 8.24 -20.15 8.52
N LEU A 349 8.21 -19.94 9.82
CA LEU A 349 7.60 -20.87 10.78
C LEU A 349 6.25 -20.35 11.33
N SER A 350 5.68 -19.35 10.66
CA SER A 350 4.33 -18.90 10.99
C SER A 350 3.34 -20.06 10.90
N ASP A 351 2.42 -20.14 11.84
CA ASP A 351 1.33 -21.12 11.89
C ASP A 351 1.75 -22.59 12.09
N PHE A 352 3.02 -22.89 12.37
CA PHE A 352 3.48 -24.26 12.62
C PHE A 352 3.36 -24.73 14.08
N GLY A 353 3.05 -23.83 15.01
CA GLY A 353 2.92 -24.17 16.43
C GLY A 353 4.22 -24.71 17.06
N PHE A 354 5.38 -24.27 16.53
CA PHE A 354 6.69 -24.68 17.02
C PHE A 354 6.93 -24.20 18.46
N ARG A 355 7.78 -24.91 19.21
CA ARG A 355 8.13 -24.57 20.58
C ARG A 355 9.53 -25.05 20.96
N GLY A 356 10.14 -24.37 21.91
CA GLY A 356 11.48 -24.72 22.40
C GLY A 356 12.47 -23.58 22.22
N HIS A 357 13.71 -23.93 21.96
CA HIS A 357 14.84 -23.00 21.87
C HIS A 357 15.44 -23.08 20.47
N LEU A 358 15.53 -21.94 19.78
CA LEU A 358 16.23 -21.89 18.50
C LEU A 358 17.72 -22.17 18.72
N PRO A 359 18.29 -23.24 18.18
CA PRO A 359 19.63 -23.74 18.56
C PRO A 359 20.74 -22.99 17.81
N ALA A 360 21.99 -23.23 18.25
CA ALA A 360 23.20 -22.69 17.62
C ALA A 360 23.35 -23.06 16.12
N ALA A 361 22.67 -24.11 15.68
CA ALA A 361 22.63 -24.49 14.27
C ALA A 361 22.11 -23.38 13.35
N ILE A 362 21.27 -22.46 13.86
CA ILE A 362 20.81 -21.28 13.08
C ILE A 362 21.98 -20.50 12.48
N GLY A 363 23.09 -20.35 13.20
CA GLY A 363 24.27 -19.62 12.75
C GLY A 363 25.04 -20.29 11.60
N GLN A 364 24.64 -21.49 11.17
CA GLN A 364 25.20 -22.17 9.97
C GLN A 364 24.48 -21.72 8.69
N LEU A 365 23.29 -21.17 8.79
CA LEU A 365 22.49 -20.73 7.66
C LEU A 365 22.96 -19.34 7.16
N THR A 366 24.22 -19.22 6.82
CA THR A 366 24.90 -17.94 6.54
C THR A 366 24.36 -17.20 5.31
N GLN A 367 23.56 -17.86 4.46
CA GLN A 367 22.89 -17.26 3.31
C GLN A 367 21.43 -16.88 3.57
N LEU A 368 20.97 -17.07 4.81
CA LEU A 368 19.62 -16.70 5.19
C LEU A 368 19.42 -15.19 5.08
N ILE A 369 18.35 -14.80 4.39
CA ILE A 369 17.94 -13.41 4.17
C ILE A 369 16.72 -13.09 5.01
N GLU A 370 15.78 -14.04 5.13
CA GLU A 370 14.50 -13.84 5.80
C GLU A 370 14.26 -14.94 6.84
N LEU A 371 13.98 -14.54 8.07
CA LEU A 371 13.64 -15.44 9.16
C LEU A 371 12.36 -14.97 9.87
N TYR A 372 11.30 -15.76 9.74
CA TYR A 372 10.01 -15.53 10.37
C TYR A 372 9.77 -16.59 11.45
N LEU A 373 9.86 -16.19 12.71
CA LEU A 373 9.54 -16.96 13.89
C LEU A 373 8.19 -16.49 14.47
N GLY A 374 7.13 -16.66 13.69
CA GLY A 374 5.83 -16.06 13.86
C GLY A 374 5.73 -14.72 13.13
N SER A 375 4.53 -14.16 13.05
CA SER A 375 4.23 -12.85 12.46
C SER A 375 3.07 -12.20 13.20
N HIS A 376 3.02 -10.86 13.22
CA HIS A 376 1.87 -10.14 13.77
C HIS A 376 0.54 -10.51 13.09
N ASN A 377 0.59 -10.95 11.84
CA ASN A 377 -0.58 -11.43 11.11
C ASN A 377 -1.14 -12.75 11.68
N ASP A 378 -0.34 -13.50 12.43
CA ASP A 378 -0.75 -14.76 13.05
C ASP A 378 -1.57 -14.54 14.33
N ALA A 379 -1.56 -13.34 14.91
CA ALA A 379 -2.19 -13.02 16.21
C ALA A 379 -3.72 -13.27 16.25
N ASN A 380 -4.35 -13.37 15.08
CA ASN A 380 -5.78 -13.64 14.94
C ASN A 380 -6.10 -15.13 14.70
N LEU A 381 -5.08 -15.97 14.66
CA LEU A 381 -5.22 -17.40 14.53
C LEU A 381 -5.57 -18.05 15.88
N LEU A 382 -5.68 -19.35 15.87
CA LEU A 382 -5.98 -20.13 17.07
C LEU A 382 -4.94 -19.88 18.16
N GLU A 383 -5.38 -19.90 19.41
CA GLU A 383 -4.45 -20.00 20.52
C GLU A 383 -3.56 -21.24 20.31
N TYR A 384 -2.26 -21.05 20.58
CA TYR A 384 -1.33 -22.15 20.54
C TYR A 384 -1.70 -23.18 21.63
N ASP A 385 -2.25 -24.29 21.20
CA ASP A 385 -2.38 -25.51 21.99
C ASP A 385 -1.96 -26.70 21.14
N PRO A 386 -0.76 -27.22 21.34
CA PRO A 386 -0.24 -28.31 20.54
C PRO A 386 -0.98 -29.62 20.74
N SER A 387 -1.87 -29.72 21.74
CA SER A 387 -2.66 -30.92 22.01
C SER A 387 -4.00 -30.96 21.29
N ILE A 388 -4.42 -29.84 20.69
CA ILE A 388 -5.72 -29.70 20.06
C ILE A 388 -5.54 -29.47 18.55
N ALA A 389 -6.02 -30.42 17.75
CA ALA A 389 -6.17 -30.21 16.32
C ALA A 389 -7.17 -29.04 16.08
N PRO A 390 -6.89 -28.07 15.20
CA PRO A 390 -7.77 -26.94 14.99
C PRO A 390 -9.14 -27.41 14.52
N ASP A 391 -10.18 -26.99 15.22
CA ASP A 391 -11.56 -27.17 14.80
C ASP A 391 -11.81 -26.27 13.58
N LYS A 392 -12.24 -26.84 12.45
CA LYS A 392 -12.56 -26.10 11.23
C LYS A 392 -13.57 -24.98 11.47
N SER A 393 -14.53 -25.18 12.37
CA SER A 393 -15.53 -24.17 12.73
C SER A 393 -14.92 -22.97 13.45
N LEU A 394 -13.90 -23.21 14.25
CA LEU A 394 -13.14 -22.18 14.97
C LEU A 394 -12.20 -21.43 14.00
N SER A 395 -11.56 -22.15 13.08
CA SER A 395 -10.72 -21.55 12.03
C SER A 395 -11.56 -20.67 11.07
N GLU A 396 -12.77 -21.10 10.71
CA GLU A 396 -13.69 -20.31 9.91
C GLU A 396 -14.14 -19.02 10.64
N ARG A 397 -14.49 -19.11 11.93
CA ARG A 397 -14.84 -17.92 12.73
C ARG A 397 -13.65 -16.96 12.87
N ASN A 398 -12.47 -17.48 13.11
CA ASN A 398 -11.27 -16.68 13.22
C ASN A 398 -10.87 -16.07 11.87
N ARG A 399 -11.07 -16.79 10.75
CA ARG A 399 -10.85 -16.26 9.41
C ARG A 399 -11.80 -15.09 9.13
N THR A 400 -13.09 -15.22 9.40
CA THR A 400 -14.05 -14.14 9.22
C THR A 400 -13.72 -12.94 10.10
N ARG A 401 -13.30 -13.17 11.35
CA ARG A 401 -12.84 -12.12 12.25
C ARG A 401 -11.55 -11.45 11.74
N MET A 402 -10.61 -12.23 11.23
CA MET A 402 -9.36 -11.76 10.65
C MET A 402 -9.58 -10.96 9.36
N GLU A 403 -10.50 -11.41 8.49
CA GLU A 403 -10.89 -10.68 7.29
C GLU A 403 -11.56 -9.35 7.65
N ARG A 404 -12.44 -9.32 8.64
CA ARG A 404 -13.03 -8.10 9.17
C ARG A 404 -11.96 -7.16 9.74
N ASN A 405 -11.04 -7.68 10.53
CA ASN A 405 -9.95 -6.87 11.09
C ASN A 405 -8.98 -6.39 10.01
N LYS A 406 -8.65 -7.21 9.02
CA LYS A 406 -7.83 -6.80 7.88
C LYS A 406 -8.51 -5.71 7.07
N GLU A 407 -9.79 -5.85 6.80
CA GLU A 407 -10.54 -4.85 6.06
C GLU A 407 -10.66 -3.56 6.86
N PHE A 408 -10.94 -3.66 8.16
CA PHE A 408 -10.98 -2.53 9.06
C PHE A 408 -9.61 -1.82 9.14
N LEU A 409 -8.52 -2.58 9.29
CA LEU A 409 -7.16 -2.04 9.28
C LEU A 409 -6.79 -1.47 7.91
N ARG A 410 -7.23 -2.09 6.82
CA ARG A 410 -7.07 -1.56 5.48
C ARG A 410 -7.80 -0.23 5.31
N LEU A 411 -9.00 -0.11 5.82
CA LEU A 411 -9.79 1.12 5.78
C LEU A 411 -9.20 2.24 6.63
N ILE A 412 -8.57 1.88 7.77
CA ILE A 412 -7.89 2.86 8.64
C ILE A 412 -6.49 3.22 8.12
N HIS A 413 -5.77 2.27 7.52
CA HIS A 413 -4.37 2.43 7.14
C HIS A 413 -4.14 2.59 5.64
N THR A 414 -5.16 2.40 4.81
CA THR A 414 -5.01 2.73 3.39
C THR A 414 -5.25 4.23 3.25
N PRO A 415 -4.28 4.98 2.75
CA PRO A 415 -4.57 6.31 2.27
C PRO A 415 -5.72 6.17 1.28
N THR A 416 -6.70 7.03 1.36
CA THR A 416 -7.64 7.19 0.27
C THR A 416 -6.80 7.60 -0.96
N GLN A 417 -6.33 6.61 -1.72
CA GLN A 417 -5.64 6.84 -3.00
C GLN A 417 -6.58 7.42 -4.05
N THR A 418 -7.63 8.04 -3.63
CA THR A 418 -8.55 8.76 -4.48
C THR A 418 -8.35 10.24 -4.26
N THR A 419 -7.24 10.75 -4.76
CA THR A 419 -7.14 12.17 -5.17
C THR A 419 -8.09 12.47 -6.32
N GLU A 420 -8.96 11.54 -6.70
CA GLU A 420 -9.96 11.75 -7.72
C GLU A 420 -11.29 12.15 -7.07
N PRO A 421 -11.91 13.21 -7.61
CA PRO A 421 -13.20 13.69 -7.10
C PRO A 421 -14.21 12.54 -7.04
N ILE A 422 -15.05 12.53 -6.02
CA ILE A 422 -16.22 11.65 -5.85
C ILE A 422 -17.02 11.44 -7.16
N ALA A 423 -16.99 12.41 -8.07
CA ALA A 423 -17.55 12.32 -9.41
C ALA A 423 -17.08 11.09 -10.20
N ARG A 424 -15.94 10.47 -9.86
CA ARG A 424 -15.46 9.26 -10.54
C ARG A 424 -15.98 7.98 -9.86
N ALA A 425 -16.08 7.95 -8.56
CA ALA A 425 -16.70 6.84 -7.83
C ALA A 425 -18.16 6.62 -8.28
N LEU A 426 -18.85 7.70 -8.62
CA LEU A 426 -20.21 7.63 -9.17
C LEU A 426 -20.28 7.13 -10.62
N LYS A 427 -19.26 7.32 -11.43
CA LYS A 427 -19.23 6.76 -12.80
C LYS A 427 -19.13 5.24 -12.78
N GLU A 428 -18.64 4.67 -11.69
CA GLU A 428 -18.43 3.23 -11.52
C GLU A 428 -19.56 2.54 -10.74
N HIS A 429 -20.70 3.23 -10.50
CA HIS A 429 -21.87 2.72 -9.76
C HIS A 429 -21.64 2.44 -8.27
N ASP A 430 -20.53 2.87 -7.69
CA ASP A 430 -20.31 2.75 -6.26
C ASP A 430 -20.63 4.09 -5.58
N LEU A 431 -21.84 4.15 -4.99
CA LEU A 431 -22.35 5.33 -4.27
C LEU A 431 -21.90 5.36 -2.81
N THR A 432 -20.90 4.58 -2.44
CA THR A 432 -20.35 4.68 -1.09
C THR A 432 -19.61 6.00 -0.93
N ILE A 433 -20.15 6.88 -0.12
CA ILE A 433 -19.44 8.07 0.30
C ILE A 433 -18.36 7.59 1.28
N PRO A 434 -17.05 7.88 1.02
CA PRO A 434 -16.02 7.52 1.99
C PRO A 434 -16.39 8.04 3.38
N GLY A 435 -16.40 7.16 4.37
CA GLY A 435 -16.77 7.46 5.75
C GLY A 435 -18.24 7.27 6.13
N ILE A 436 -19.18 7.19 5.19
CA ILE A 436 -20.61 7.00 5.50
C ILE A 436 -20.97 5.51 5.54
N SER A 437 -20.44 4.68 4.65
CA SER A 437 -20.80 3.25 4.56
C SER A 437 -19.99 2.31 5.43
N LEU A 438 -18.87 2.74 5.99
CA LEU A 438 -17.90 1.87 6.65
C LEU A 438 -18.40 1.20 7.93
N TYR A 439 -19.46 1.74 8.54
CA TYR A 439 -20.00 1.22 9.79
C TYR A 439 -21.31 0.41 9.60
N GLU A 440 -22.00 0.56 8.47
CA GLU A 440 -23.30 -0.09 8.27
C GLU A 440 -23.22 -1.53 7.77
N GLU A 441 -22.18 -1.89 7.03
CA GLU A 441 -22.04 -3.23 6.45
C GLU A 441 -21.54 -4.29 7.44
N ASN A 442 -20.89 -3.88 8.55
CA ASN A 442 -20.18 -4.81 9.44
C ASN A 442 -20.72 -4.90 10.87
N TYR A 443 -21.67 -4.04 11.28
CA TYR A 443 -22.21 -4.03 12.64
C TYR A 443 -23.72 -3.89 12.64
N THR A 444 -24.38 -4.65 13.52
CA THR A 444 -25.79 -4.44 13.78
C THR A 444 -25.99 -3.13 14.56
N GLU A 445 -27.18 -2.51 14.45
CA GLU A 445 -27.52 -1.30 15.21
C GLU A 445 -27.26 -1.48 16.73
N ASP A 446 -27.44 -2.69 17.26
CA ASP A 446 -27.18 -3.07 18.65
C ASP A 446 -25.69 -3.09 19.02
N GLU A 447 -24.82 -3.30 18.06
CA GLU A 447 -23.36 -3.29 18.26
C GLU A 447 -22.80 -1.87 18.26
N ILE A 448 -23.44 -0.95 17.52
CA ILE A 448 -22.98 0.42 17.35
C ILE A 448 -23.52 1.33 18.46
N ILE A 449 -24.76 1.15 18.86
CA ILE A 449 -25.46 2.05 19.80
C ILE A 449 -25.80 1.34 21.10
N ASP A 450 -25.48 1.95 22.22
CA ASP A 450 -26.08 1.59 23.51
C ASP A 450 -27.53 2.05 23.57
N ARG A 451 -28.45 1.13 23.43
CA ARG A 451 -29.90 1.42 23.44
C ARG A 451 -30.38 2.11 24.70
N LYS A 452 -29.67 1.99 25.83
CA LYS A 452 -30.07 2.63 27.09
C LYS A 452 -29.67 4.09 27.16
N THR A 453 -28.51 4.42 26.59
CA THR A 453 -27.96 5.77 26.64
C THR A 453 -28.13 6.52 25.34
N GLY A 454 -28.45 5.86 24.23
CA GLY A 454 -28.48 6.44 22.89
C GLY A 454 -27.10 6.89 22.40
N LEU A 455 -26.03 6.54 23.13
CA LEU A 455 -24.66 6.89 22.78
C LEU A 455 -24.03 5.77 21.97
N GLN A 456 -23.20 6.16 21.04
CA GLN A 456 -22.41 5.19 20.26
C GLN A 456 -21.50 4.41 21.21
N LYS A 457 -21.56 3.08 21.14
CA LYS A 457 -20.65 2.21 21.88
C LYS A 457 -19.23 2.48 21.40
N ARG A 458 -18.28 2.53 22.32
CA ARG A 458 -16.87 2.53 21.99
C ARG A 458 -16.51 1.21 21.32
N ILE A 459 -16.47 1.21 20.00
CA ILE A 459 -15.89 0.11 19.24
C ILE A 459 -14.38 0.37 19.25
N ARG A 460 -13.64 -0.43 20.01
CA ARG A 460 -12.18 -0.37 19.94
C ARG A 460 -11.76 -0.90 18.59
N PRO A 461 -11.10 -0.11 17.74
CA PRO A 461 -10.66 -0.56 16.42
C PRO A 461 -9.64 -1.71 16.49
N TYR A 462 -9.08 -1.93 17.65
CA TYR A 462 -8.03 -2.91 17.91
C TYR A 462 -8.44 -3.76 19.10
N ASP A 463 -9.25 -4.79 18.89
CA ASP A 463 -9.27 -5.92 19.80
C ASP A 463 -7.98 -6.69 19.56
N VAL A 464 -6.89 -6.16 20.08
CA VAL A 464 -5.65 -6.90 20.18
C VAL A 464 -5.92 -8.03 21.16
N VAL A 465 -5.77 -9.23 20.68
CA VAL A 465 -5.88 -10.41 21.51
C VAL A 465 -4.59 -10.54 22.29
N HIS A 466 -4.48 -9.76 23.37
CA HIS A 466 -3.34 -9.83 24.27
C HIS A 466 -3.11 -11.25 24.75
N GLY A 467 -1.86 -11.69 24.70
CA GLY A 467 -1.43 -12.95 25.27
C GLY A 467 -1.82 -14.20 24.47
N LYS A 468 -2.50 -14.09 23.33
CA LYS A 468 -2.63 -15.22 22.41
C LYS A 468 -1.30 -15.50 21.76
N LEU A 469 -0.84 -16.73 21.93
CA LEU A 469 0.40 -17.19 21.34
C LEU A 469 0.10 -18.14 20.18
N THR A 470 0.92 -18.08 19.14
CA THR A 470 0.85 -19.00 18.01
C THR A 470 2.00 -20.00 18.03
N ASN A 471 2.97 -19.78 18.92
CA ASN A 471 4.12 -20.66 19.09
C ASN A 471 4.65 -20.60 20.53
N GLY A 472 5.49 -21.54 20.86
CA GLY A 472 6.14 -21.65 22.17
C GLY A 472 7.65 -21.43 22.12
N LEU A 473 8.14 -20.49 21.28
CA LEU A 473 9.55 -20.08 21.24
C LEU A 473 9.97 -19.47 22.58
N LYS A 474 11.01 -20.02 23.21
CA LYS A 474 11.49 -19.57 24.53
C LYS A 474 12.76 -18.75 24.46
N SER A 475 13.68 -19.07 23.58
CA SER A 475 14.92 -18.33 23.40
C SER A 475 15.54 -18.56 22.02
N ILE A 476 16.47 -17.70 21.65
CA ILE A 476 17.27 -17.76 20.44
C ILE A 476 18.74 -17.83 20.84
N ASP A 477 19.48 -18.79 20.25
CA ASP A 477 20.90 -18.93 20.52
C ASP A 477 21.71 -17.73 19.97
N PRO A 478 22.74 -17.27 20.70
CA PRO A 478 23.64 -16.20 20.25
C PRO A 478 24.25 -16.38 18.86
N ALA A 479 24.34 -17.62 18.38
CA ALA A 479 24.84 -17.91 17.04
C ALA A 479 24.03 -17.25 15.90
N ILE A 480 22.82 -16.77 16.16
CA ILE A 480 22.03 -15.94 15.21
C ILE A 480 22.84 -14.74 14.74
N GLY A 481 23.69 -14.18 15.58
CA GLY A 481 24.57 -13.05 15.24
C GLY A 481 25.60 -13.33 14.13
N LYS A 482 25.69 -14.57 13.63
CA LYS A 482 26.52 -14.95 12.46
C LYS A 482 25.80 -14.77 11.14
N LEU A 483 24.51 -14.47 11.13
CA LEU A 483 23.69 -14.31 9.93
C LEU A 483 23.90 -12.94 9.31
N GLU A 484 25.08 -12.67 8.78
CA GLU A 484 25.45 -11.35 8.25
C GLU A 484 24.57 -10.87 7.08
N ASN A 485 23.91 -11.81 6.39
CA ASN A 485 23.02 -11.52 5.25
C ASN A 485 21.56 -11.38 5.63
N LEU A 486 21.22 -11.59 6.90
CA LEU A 486 19.84 -11.51 7.37
C LEU A 486 19.31 -10.07 7.26
N GLU A 487 18.24 -9.88 6.51
CA GLU A 487 17.58 -8.60 6.28
C GLU A 487 16.23 -8.48 6.99
N TYR A 488 15.53 -9.61 7.15
CA TYR A 488 14.20 -9.67 7.77
C TYR A 488 14.24 -10.62 8.95
N LEU A 489 13.92 -10.12 10.13
CA LEU A 489 13.79 -10.93 11.34
C LEU A 489 12.47 -10.62 12.05
N PHE A 490 11.54 -11.57 12.01
CA PHE A 490 10.25 -11.46 12.69
C PHE A 490 10.16 -12.49 13.80
N ILE A 491 9.89 -12.02 15.01
CA ILE A 491 9.69 -12.80 16.21
C ILE A 491 8.35 -12.38 16.81
N ALA A 492 7.36 -13.24 16.72
CA ALA A 492 6.01 -12.84 17.11
C ALA A 492 5.25 -13.96 17.79
N ASN A 493 4.34 -13.58 18.69
CA ASN A 493 3.34 -14.45 19.33
C ASN A 493 3.95 -15.67 20.01
N GLY A 494 5.10 -15.49 20.68
CA GLY A 494 5.86 -16.57 21.32
C GLY A 494 6.12 -16.34 22.81
N GLU A 495 6.61 -17.39 23.48
CA GLU A 495 6.97 -17.39 24.91
C GLU A 495 8.39 -16.87 25.19
N ILE A 496 8.99 -16.16 24.22
CA ILE A 496 10.38 -15.72 24.34
C ILE A 496 10.57 -14.75 25.51
N GLU A 497 11.60 -15.00 26.30
CA GLU A 497 11.90 -14.21 27.52
C GLU A 497 12.93 -13.12 27.25
N THR A 498 13.92 -13.38 26.38
CA THR A 498 15.01 -12.47 26.05
C THR A 498 15.52 -12.71 24.64
N LEU A 499 16.10 -11.67 24.03
CA LEU A 499 16.86 -11.78 22.79
C LEU A 499 18.37 -11.70 23.07
N PRO A 500 19.21 -12.41 22.32
CA PRO A 500 20.65 -12.39 22.53
C PRO A 500 21.26 -11.05 22.12
N ASP A 501 22.27 -10.60 22.83
CA ASP A 501 23.01 -9.36 22.53
C ASP A 501 23.71 -9.40 21.17
N GLU A 502 24.01 -10.59 20.67
CA GLU A 502 24.63 -10.87 19.37
C GLU A 502 23.76 -10.47 18.18
N LEU A 503 22.47 -10.23 18.38
CA LEU A 503 21.62 -9.60 17.36
C LEU A 503 22.23 -8.27 16.88
N ALA A 504 22.97 -7.56 17.72
CA ALA A 504 23.72 -6.36 17.33
C ALA A 504 24.76 -6.58 16.22
N ASN A 505 25.11 -7.83 15.92
CA ASN A 505 26.05 -8.19 14.86
C ASN A 505 25.39 -8.29 13.48
N LEU A 506 24.05 -8.29 13.40
CA LEU A 506 23.28 -8.39 12.17
C LEU A 506 23.31 -7.07 11.38
N LYS A 507 24.41 -6.83 10.68
CA LYS A 507 24.66 -5.55 9.98
C LYS A 507 23.77 -5.33 8.76
N SER A 508 23.07 -6.37 8.31
CA SER A 508 22.18 -6.35 7.13
C SER A 508 20.72 -6.14 7.46
N LEU A 509 20.36 -6.20 8.72
CA LEU A 509 18.99 -6.25 9.17
C LEU A 509 18.27 -4.90 8.92
N THR A 510 17.25 -4.94 8.06
CA THR A 510 16.46 -3.76 7.65
C THR A 510 15.07 -3.77 8.28
N ASP A 511 14.46 -4.94 8.40
CA ASP A 511 13.09 -5.10 8.89
C ASP A 511 13.07 -6.03 10.10
N VAL A 512 12.61 -5.48 11.22
CA VAL A 512 12.62 -6.19 12.51
C VAL A 512 11.24 -6.14 13.13
N GLU A 513 10.79 -7.29 13.57
CA GLU A 513 9.57 -7.40 14.36
C GLU A 513 9.84 -8.17 15.65
N VAL A 514 9.43 -7.60 16.78
CA VAL A 514 9.34 -8.26 18.11
C VAL A 514 7.94 -7.98 18.63
N TYR A 515 7.00 -8.86 18.31
CA TYR A 515 5.58 -8.60 18.48
C TYR A 515 4.94 -9.61 19.41
N ASN A 516 4.15 -9.13 20.39
CA ASN A 516 3.39 -9.97 21.32
C ASN A 516 4.24 -11.11 21.94
N CYS A 517 5.29 -10.71 22.65
CA CYS A 517 6.18 -11.63 23.38
C CYS A 517 5.97 -11.46 24.90
N PRO A 518 4.85 -11.94 25.47
CA PRO A 518 4.41 -11.58 26.83
C PRO A 518 5.31 -12.08 27.97
N LYS A 519 6.30 -12.92 27.67
CA LYS A 519 7.31 -13.37 28.65
C LYS A 519 8.56 -12.48 28.67
N MET A 520 8.74 -11.63 27.64
CA MET A 520 9.89 -10.72 27.56
C MET A 520 9.64 -9.50 28.44
N THR A 521 10.26 -9.48 29.62
CA THR A 521 10.05 -8.40 30.61
C THR A 521 11.00 -7.22 30.46
N GLN A 522 12.03 -7.33 29.63
CA GLN A 522 13.02 -6.29 29.36
C GLN A 522 13.09 -5.96 27.88
N PHE A 523 13.27 -4.68 27.59
CA PHE A 523 13.45 -4.23 26.22
C PHE A 523 14.77 -4.79 25.63
N PRO A 524 14.76 -5.36 24.41
CA PRO A 524 15.95 -5.96 23.82
C PRO A 524 16.89 -4.88 23.25
N MET A 525 17.83 -4.42 24.07
CA MET A 525 18.74 -3.30 23.74
C MET A 525 19.67 -3.57 22.56
N ALA A 526 19.83 -4.80 22.12
CA ALA A 526 20.54 -5.15 20.90
C ALA A 526 19.95 -4.45 19.65
N LEU A 527 18.63 -4.23 19.61
CA LEU A 527 17.93 -3.54 18.52
C LEU A 527 18.46 -2.12 18.31
N ALA A 528 18.82 -1.42 19.37
CA ALA A 528 19.35 -0.07 19.29
C ALA A 528 20.74 0.03 18.62
N LYS A 529 21.41 -1.09 18.40
CA LYS A 529 22.75 -1.17 17.79
C LYS A 529 22.73 -1.55 16.32
N LEU A 530 21.57 -1.85 15.74
CA LEU A 530 21.40 -2.23 14.34
C LEU A 530 21.58 -1.03 13.41
N PRO A 531 22.50 -1.08 12.42
CA PRO A 531 22.83 0.10 11.63
C PRO A 531 21.94 0.33 10.39
N GLU A 532 21.30 -0.73 9.88
CA GLU A 532 20.58 -0.69 8.61
C GLU A 532 19.05 -0.71 8.78
N MET A 533 18.56 -0.67 10.00
CA MET A 533 17.13 -0.82 10.30
C MET A 533 16.30 0.31 9.67
N ILE A 534 15.37 -0.08 8.82
CA ILE A 534 14.41 0.79 8.10
C ILE A 534 13.03 0.68 8.74
N SER A 535 12.64 -0.52 9.14
CA SER A 535 11.33 -0.81 9.73
C SER A 535 11.50 -1.57 11.05
N LEU A 536 10.80 -1.10 12.07
CA LEU A 536 10.75 -1.74 13.39
C LEU A 536 9.31 -1.83 13.88
N ASN A 537 8.88 -3.05 14.19
CA ASN A 537 7.62 -3.30 14.89
C ASN A 537 7.90 -3.97 16.24
N ILE A 538 7.62 -3.27 17.33
CA ILE A 538 7.74 -3.79 18.70
C ILE A 538 6.41 -3.79 19.43
N SER A 539 5.31 -3.83 18.71
CA SER A 539 3.96 -3.71 19.27
C SER A 539 3.56 -4.89 20.13
N ASN A 540 2.56 -4.67 21.00
CA ASN A 540 1.93 -5.68 21.86
C ASN A 540 2.87 -6.34 22.88
N ASN A 541 3.80 -5.56 23.43
CA ASN A 541 4.67 -5.99 24.52
C ASN A 541 4.35 -5.22 25.81
N SER A 542 3.08 -5.22 26.20
CA SER A 542 2.55 -4.45 27.34
C SER A 542 3.10 -4.87 28.71
N GLN A 543 3.87 -5.95 28.79
CA GLN A 543 4.59 -6.35 30.00
C GLN A 543 5.84 -5.52 30.26
N TRP A 544 6.38 -4.81 29.26
CA TRP A 544 7.48 -3.87 29.48
C TRP A 544 7.02 -2.70 30.35
N SER A 545 7.86 -2.28 31.28
CA SER A 545 7.58 -1.05 32.02
C SER A 545 7.69 0.17 31.11
N ALA A 546 6.98 1.24 31.45
CA ALA A 546 7.07 2.49 30.70
C ALA A 546 8.52 3.02 30.59
N GLU A 547 9.32 2.81 31.65
CA GLU A 547 10.72 3.22 31.68
C GLU A 547 11.58 2.39 30.73
N GLU A 548 11.36 1.06 30.66
CA GLU A 548 12.09 0.18 29.74
C GLU A 548 11.81 0.54 28.27
N VAL A 549 10.53 0.75 27.94
CA VAL A 549 10.14 1.14 26.58
C VAL A 549 10.76 2.50 26.21
N TYR A 550 10.66 3.48 27.12
CA TYR A 550 11.23 4.81 26.91
C TYR A 550 12.74 4.73 26.66
N LYS A 551 13.49 4.03 27.50
CA LYS A 551 14.94 3.85 27.35
C LYS A 551 15.32 3.13 26.06
N GLY A 552 14.54 2.10 25.68
CA GLY A 552 14.76 1.36 24.45
C GLY A 552 14.56 2.23 23.21
N LEU A 553 13.46 2.97 23.17
CA LEU A 553 13.16 3.89 22.09
C LEU A 553 14.14 5.06 22.02
N ASP A 554 14.53 5.61 23.17
CA ASP A 554 15.57 6.65 23.25
C ASP A 554 16.90 6.15 22.70
N ALA A 555 17.31 4.94 23.05
CA ALA A 555 18.52 4.32 22.53
C ALA A 555 18.46 4.07 21.02
N ILE A 556 17.31 3.67 20.45
CA ILE A 556 17.12 3.50 19.01
C ILE A 556 17.23 4.86 18.32
N ALA A 557 16.56 5.87 18.83
CA ALA A 557 16.54 7.21 18.23
C ALA A 557 17.91 7.94 18.33
N ASN A 558 18.79 7.49 19.21
CA ASN A 558 20.19 7.93 19.31
C ASN A 558 21.17 6.94 18.63
N GLY A 559 20.68 5.76 18.25
CA GLY A 559 21.48 4.69 17.67
C GLY A 559 21.90 4.91 16.20
N PRO A 560 22.61 3.94 15.62
CA PRO A 560 23.11 4.05 14.26
C PRO A 560 22.01 4.08 13.19
N ALA A 561 20.83 3.48 13.45
CA ALA A 561 19.71 3.46 12.51
C ALA A 561 18.92 4.79 12.43
N LYS A 562 19.19 5.77 13.28
CA LYS A 562 18.42 7.02 13.36
C LYS A 562 18.28 7.76 12.01
N GLU A 563 19.28 7.64 11.13
CA GLU A 563 19.29 8.29 9.81
C GLU A 563 18.60 7.43 8.73
N LYS A 564 18.12 6.23 9.09
CA LYS A 564 17.55 5.26 8.14
C LYS A 564 16.13 4.82 8.49
N LEU A 565 15.78 4.83 9.78
CA LEU A 565 14.49 4.36 10.26
C LEU A 565 13.34 5.16 9.64
N GLN A 566 12.46 4.47 8.92
CA GLN A 566 11.33 5.06 8.20
C GLN A 566 9.98 4.64 8.78
N ILE A 567 9.90 3.45 9.37
CA ILE A 567 8.67 2.86 9.88
C ILE A 567 8.90 2.40 11.31
N LEU A 568 8.07 2.88 12.24
CA LEU A 568 8.14 2.51 13.65
C LEU A 568 6.74 2.25 14.21
N TYR A 569 6.49 0.98 14.57
CA TYR A 569 5.28 0.55 15.27
C TYR A 569 5.60 0.24 16.72
N VAL A 570 4.91 0.93 17.65
CA VAL A 570 5.08 0.82 19.11
C VAL A 570 3.72 0.71 19.81
N ARG A 571 2.79 -0.01 19.22
CA ARG A 571 1.45 -0.15 19.78
C ARG A 571 1.49 -0.97 21.07
N ASP A 572 0.66 -0.60 22.03
CA ASP A 572 0.42 -1.39 23.24
C ASP A 572 1.68 -1.82 24.01
N ASN A 573 2.47 -0.81 24.36
CA ASN A 573 3.75 -1.02 25.06
C ASN A 573 3.86 -0.23 26.38
N ASN A 574 2.78 0.27 26.94
CA ASN A 574 2.74 1.11 28.14
C ASN A 574 3.54 2.43 28.07
N LEU A 575 3.90 2.90 26.89
CA LEU A 575 4.62 4.16 26.73
C LEU A 575 3.80 5.33 27.30
N ARG A 576 4.40 6.18 28.15
CA ARG A 576 3.73 7.32 28.77
C ARG A 576 4.04 8.67 28.14
N GLU A 577 5.18 8.78 27.50
CA GLU A 577 5.60 9.98 26.78
C GLU A 577 6.44 9.60 25.55
N VAL A 578 6.41 10.43 24.54
CA VAL A 578 7.25 10.24 23.34
C VAL A 578 8.66 10.72 23.67
N PRO A 579 9.72 9.91 23.43
CA PRO A 579 11.09 10.34 23.74
C PRO A 579 11.49 11.60 22.99
N GLU A 580 12.18 12.48 23.69
CA GLU A 580 12.70 13.72 23.11
C GLU A 580 13.69 13.47 21.96
N SER A 581 14.41 12.35 22.03
CA SER A 581 15.34 11.88 20.99
C SER A 581 14.70 11.55 19.66
N PHE A 582 13.35 11.39 19.58
CA PHE A 582 12.66 11.19 18.31
C PHE A 582 12.90 12.32 17.31
N ARG A 583 13.34 13.50 17.76
CA ARG A 583 13.85 14.56 16.90
C ARG A 583 15.04 14.15 16.02
N ASN A 584 15.71 13.05 16.34
CA ASN A 584 16.82 12.52 15.56
C ASN A 584 16.37 11.60 14.40
N LEU A 585 15.10 11.16 14.40
CA LEU A 585 14.52 10.25 13.40
C LEU A 585 14.09 11.00 12.13
N LYS A 586 15.04 11.56 11.41
CA LYS A 586 14.76 12.46 10.28
C LYS A 586 14.14 11.80 9.07
N LYS A 587 14.18 10.48 8.98
CA LYS A 587 13.62 9.69 7.88
C LYS A 587 12.31 9.02 8.21
N ILE A 588 11.82 9.21 9.44
CA ILE A 588 10.57 8.57 9.87
C ILE A 588 9.40 9.04 8.98
N GLY A 589 8.79 8.10 8.28
CA GLY A 589 7.61 8.33 7.45
C GLY A 589 6.32 7.86 8.11
N LEU A 590 6.39 6.74 8.87
CA LEU A 590 5.28 6.22 9.63
C LEU A 590 5.68 6.05 11.10
N LEU A 591 4.89 6.65 11.98
CA LEU A 591 5.03 6.53 13.43
C LEU A 591 3.69 6.12 14.04
N ASP A 592 3.65 4.90 14.56
CA ASP A 592 2.46 4.35 15.19
C ASP A 592 2.69 4.09 16.68
N LEU A 593 2.09 4.92 17.49
CA LEU A 593 2.16 4.93 18.95
C LEU A 593 0.79 4.66 19.59
N ALA A 594 -0.12 4.05 18.83
CA ALA A 594 -1.47 3.78 19.31
C ALA A 594 -1.47 2.82 20.52
N GLN A 595 -2.56 2.83 21.27
CA GLN A 595 -2.82 1.92 22.41
C GLN A 595 -1.75 1.96 23.52
N ASN A 596 -1.20 3.14 23.77
CA ASN A 596 -0.27 3.37 24.86
C ASN A 596 -0.92 4.15 26.02
N GLN A 597 -0.10 4.71 26.90
CA GLN A 597 -0.53 5.54 28.02
C GLN A 597 -0.01 6.96 27.87
N ILE A 598 0.22 7.42 26.62
CA ILE A 598 0.90 8.68 26.35
C ILE A 598 0.04 9.86 26.83
N GLU A 599 0.62 10.65 27.72
CA GLU A 599 0.06 11.88 28.25
C GLU A 599 0.72 13.12 27.64
N THR A 600 1.99 12.97 27.23
CA THR A 600 2.83 14.07 26.74
C THR A 600 3.59 13.69 25.47
N ILE A 601 3.64 14.62 24.52
CA ILE A 601 4.44 14.52 23.31
C ILE A 601 5.43 15.69 23.31
N HIS A 602 6.73 15.38 23.21
CA HIS A 602 7.75 16.38 23.00
C HIS A 602 7.78 16.83 21.53
N PRO A 603 8.09 18.10 21.25
CA PRO A 603 8.25 18.57 19.89
C PRO A 603 9.29 17.77 19.11
N LEU A 604 8.93 17.27 17.93
CA LEU A 604 9.81 16.45 17.09
C LEU A 604 10.85 17.28 16.32
N GLY A 605 10.65 18.60 16.23
CA GLY A 605 11.55 19.49 15.51
C GLY A 605 11.26 19.57 14.01
N LYS A 606 11.96 20.48 13.33
CA LYS A 606 11.67 20.84 11.94
C LYS A 606 12.10 19.82 10.90
N GLU A 607 13.02 18.94 11.26
CA GLU A 607 13.61 17.97 10.34
C GLU A 607 12.89 16.62 10.36
N VAL A 608 11.93 16.44 11.28
CA VAL A 608 11.13 15.21 11.40
C VAL A 608 9.76 15.46 10.81
N ALA A 609 9.49 14.85 9.67
CA ALA A 609 8.27 15.07 8.88
C ALA A 609 7.61 13.71 8.53
N PRO A 610 7.00 13.03 9.50
CA PRO A 610 6.30 11.78 9.21
C PRO A 610 5.06 12.04 8.36
N VAL A 611 4.80 11.11 7.45
CA VAL A 611 3.63 11.12 6.56
C VAL A 611 2.40 10.58 7.28
N LYS A 612 2.59 9.55 8.14
CA LYS A 612 1.52 8.89 8.89
C LYS A 612 1.86 8.85 10.37
N LEU A 613 0.91 9.34 11.17
CA LEU A 613 1.04 9.45 12.62
C LEU A 613 -0.21 8.88 13.30
N TYR A 614 -0.01 7.93 14.18
CA TYR A 614 -1.10 7.30 14.94
C TYR A 614 -0.84 7.39 16.45
N PHE A 615 -1.73 8.09 17.15
CA PHE A 615 -1.73 8.24 18.59
C PHE A 615 -3.03 7.73 19.23
N ASP A 616 -3.73 6.84 18.54
CA ASP A 616 -5.03 6.34 18.97
C ASP A 616 -4.97 5.66 20.33
N ASN A 617 -6.06 5.76 21.10
CA ASN A 617 -6.20 5.11 22.38
C ASN A 617 -5.03 5.40 23.36
N ASN A 618 -4.78 6.69 23.58
CA ASN A 618 -3.82 7.21 24.54
C ASN A 618 -4.52 8.09 25.61
N LYS A 619 -3.78 8.92 26.31
CA LYS A 619 -4.29 9.83 27.33
C LYS A 619 -4.03 11.30 27.00
N LEU A 620 -3.82 11.61 25.73
CA LEU A 620 -3.51 12.95 25.28
C LEU A 620 -4.67 13.91 25.54
N THR A 621 -4.35 15.09 26.05
CA THR A 621 -5.29 16.21 26.25
C THR A 621 -4.95 17.40 25.38
N SER A 622 -3.71 17.48 24.87
CA SER A 622 -3.21 18.56 24.03
C SER A 622 -2.08 18.05 23.12
N LEU A 623 -1.75 18.81 22.10
CA LEU A 623 -0.58 18.64 21.25
C LEU A 623 0.40 19.78 21.47
N PRO A 624 1.72 19.60 21.13
CA PRO A 624 2.69 20.67 21.22
C PRO A 624 2.28 21.92 20.45
N ALA A 625 2.59 23.09 20.99
CA ALA A 625 2.22 24.37 20.38
C ALA A 625 2.89 24.58 19.02
N ASP A 626 2.19 25.32 18.12
CA ASP A 626 2.71 25.72 16.82
C ASP A 626 4.06 26.50 16.94
N GLY A 627 4.94 26.23 16.01
CA GLY A 627 6.27 26.86 15.94
C GLY A 627 7.42 26.07 16.61
N ASN A 628 7.09 25.22 17.57
CA ASN A 628 8.06 24.32 18.23
C ASN A 628 7.60 22.87 18.19
N GLY A 629 6.45 22.59 17.59
CA GLY A 629 5.74 21.36 17.67
C GLY A 629 5.79 20.50 16.43
N LEU A 630 5.00 19.45 16.47
CA LEU A 630 4.89 18.40 15.47
C LEU A 630 4.62 18.92 14.04
N PHE A 631 3.94 20.05 13.89
CA PHE A 631 3.32 20.43 12.60
C PHE A 631 3.84 21.70 11.95
N CYS A 632 4.76 22.41 12.56
CA CYS A 632 5.22 23.68 11.99
C CYS A 632 5.95 23.56 10.65
N THR A 633 6.29 22.34 10.23
CA THR A 633 6.98 22.05 8.96
C THR A 633 6.51 20.76 8.27
N MET A 634 5.43 20.15 8.75
CA MET A 634 4.92 18.91 8.18
C MET A 634 3.97 19.23 7.04
N ASP A 635 4.56 19.53 5.91
CA ASP A 635 3.81 19.90 4.71
C ASP A 635 3.19 18.68 3.99
N ASP A 636 3.57 17.45 4.39
CA ASP A 636 3.24 16.22 3.66
C ASP A 636 2.52 15.17 4.55
N ILE A 637 1.79 15.59 5.58
CA ILE A 637 1.01 14.63 6.38
C ILE A 637 -0.14 14.07 5.54
N GLU A 638 -0.14 12.76 5.36
CA GLU A 638 -1.24 12.05 4.74
C GLU A 638 -2.30 11.68 5.77
N THR A 639 -1.89 11.12 6.90
CA THR A 639 -2.79 10.67 7.96
C THR A 639 -2.29 11.09 9.33
N PHE A 640 -3.18 11.69 10.11
CA PHE A 640 -3.00 11.92 11.53
C PHE A 640 -4.21 11.39 12.29
N SER A 641 -3.99 10.43 13.20
CA SER A 641 -5.05 9.86 14.03
C SER A 641 -4.73 9.98 15.51
N ALA A 642 -5.69 10.48 16.28
CA ALA A 642 -5.65 10.58 17.73
C ALA A 642 -7.01 10.20 18.36
N THR A 643 -7.62 9.15 17.83
CA THR A 643 -8.89 8.64 18.33
C THR A 643 -8.76 8.10 19.75
N TYR A 644 -9.86 8.03 20.50
CA TYR A 644 -9.86 7.49 21.86
C TYR A 644 -8.83 8.13 22.80
N ASN A 645 -8.69 9.44 22.74
CA ASN A 645 -7.90 10.24 23.65
C ASN A 645 -8.82 11.07 24.60
N LYS A 646 -8.29 12.12 25.20
CA LYS A 646 -8.99 12.97 26.17
C LYS A 646 -9.01 14.44 25.77
N PHE A 647 -8.95 14.70 24.48
CA PHE A 647 -9.07 16.07 23.97
C PHE A 647 -10.46 16.64 24.28
N THR A 648 -10.53 17.83 24.83
CA THR A 648 -11.77 18.57 25.05
C THR A 648 -12.03 19.64 24.00
N LYS A 649 -10.97 20.10 23.32
CA LYS A 649 -11.02 20.99 22.17
C LYS A 649 -10.18 20.42 21.03
N PHE A 650 -10.61 20.68 19.80
CA PHE A 650 -9.79 20.33 18.62
C PHE A 650 -8.56 21.25 18.57
N PRO A 651 -7.33 20.72 18.48
CA PRO A 651 -6.12 21.52 18.57
C PRO A 651 -5.95 22.51 17.42
N ASN A 652 -5.57 23.74 17.70
CA ASN A 652 -5.36 24.80 16.70
C ASN A 652 -4.04 24.62 15.90
N ILE A 653 -3.32 23.55 16.16
CA ILE A 653 -2.06 23.20 15.47
C ILE A 653 -2.25 22.89 13.98
N PHE A 654 -3.45 22.46 13.58
CA PHE A 654 -3.82 22.16 12.18
C PHE A 654 -4.27 23.39 11.40
N SER A 655 -3.87 24.56 11.82
CA SER A 655 -4.33 25.79 11.19
C SER A 655 -3.90 25.91 9.71
N ALA A 656 -4.69 26.63 8.90
CA ALA A 656 -4.55 26.79 7.44
C ALA A 656 -3.25 27.48 6.97
N LYS A 657 -2.21 27.54 7.78
CA LYS A 657 -0.89 28.05 7.40
C LYS A 657 -0.09 27.06 6.54
N SER A 658 -0.44 25.79 6.56
CA SER A 658 0.17 24.80 5.70
C SER A 658 -0.15 25.11 4.23
N LYS A 659 0.85 25.04 3.38
CA LYS A 659 0.69 25.18 1.92
C LYS A 659 0.07 23.94 1.29
N PHE A 660 0.07 22.82 2.00
CA PHE A 660 -0.34 21.51 1.53
C PHE A 660 -1.59 21.08 2.28
N THR A 661 -2.44 20.34 1.60
CA THR A 661 -3.62 19.74 2.20
C THR A 661 -3.20 18.49 2.99
N ILE A 662 -3.57 18.43 4.27
CA ILE A 662 -3.46 17.22 5.07
C ILE A 662 -4.54 16.24 4.58
N GLY A 663 -4.19 14.99 4.32
CA GLY A 663 -5.13 14.00 3.79
C GLY A 663 -6.24 13.68 4.79
N GLU A 664 -5.90 13.05 5.91
CA GLU A 664 -6.86 12.64 6.92
C GLU A 664 -6.43 13.06 8.33
N VAL A 665 -7.38 13.63 9.07
CA VAL A 665 -7.23 13.94 10.50
C VAL A 665 -8.40 13.32 11.26
N ASP A 666 -8.12 12.39 12.17
CA ASP A 666 -9.14 11.71 12.95
C ASP A 666 -8.93 11.95 14.46
N PHE A 667 -9.91 12.62 15.07
CA PHE A 667 -10.05 12.82 16.51
C PHE A 667 -11.34 12.23 17.07
N SER A 668 -11.85 11.20 16.45
CA SER A 668 -13.07 10.53 16.91
C SER A 668 -12.89 9.92 18.29
N TYR A 669 -14.00 9.73 19.03
CA TYR A 669 -13.98 9.15 20.37
C TYR A 669 -13.12 9.92 21.37
N ASN A 670 -13.20 11.25 21.33
CA ASN A 670 -12.64 12.15 22.30
C ASN A 670 -13.78 12.83 23.13
N GLU A 671 -13.47 13.93 23.77
CA GLU A 671 -14.40 14.72 24.56
C GLU A 671 -14.59 16.13 23.99
N ILE A 672 -14.34 16.29 22.69
CA ILE A 672 -14.27 17.58 22.02
C ILE A 672 -15.65 18.20 21.89
N ASP A 673 -15.77 19.45 22.33
CA ASP A 673 -17.00 20.25 22.23
C ASP A 673 -16.81 21.56 21.43
N GLY A 674 -15.60 21.84 20.92
CA GLY A 674 -15.26 23.03 20.14
C GLY A 674 -13.82 23.02 19.66
N PHE A 675 -13.38 24.13 19.09
CA PHE A 675 -12.06 24.32 18.51
C PHE A 675 -11.22 25.29 19.34
N GLU A 676 -9.94 24.98 19.53
CA GLU A 676 -9.01 25.94 20.14
C GLU A 676 -8.89 27.18 19.28
N GLY A 677 -8.92 28.35 19.91
CA GLY A 677 -8.78 29.64 19.22
C GLY A 677 -10.05 30.16 18.51
N GLU A 678 -11.17 29.44 18.60
CA GLU A 678 -12.44 29.92 18.04
C GLU A 678 -13.00 31.12 18.84
N GLU A 679 -12.95 31.05 20.17
CA GLU A 679 -13.49 32.08 21.05
C GLU A 679 -12.66 33.37 21.04
N ASP A 680 -11.34 33.25 20.96
CA ASP A 680 -10.41 34.41 20.96
C ASP A 680 -10.04 34.90 19.56
N GLY A 681 -10.56 34.25 18.51
CA GLY A 681 -10.33 34.59 17.11
C GLY A 681 -8.94 34.24 16.59
N THR A 682 -8.20 33.37 17.29
CA THR A 682 -6.87 32.88 16.81
C THR A 682 -7.00 31.68 15.83
N PHE A 683 -8.15 31.03 15.78
CA PHE A 683 -8.44 29.99 14.78
C PHE A 683 -8.42 30.58 13.37
N ARG A 684 -7.64 30.02 12.46
CA ARG A 684 -7.42 30.53 11.09
C ARG A 684 -8.04 29.67 10.00
N GLY A 685 -8.73 28.61 10.36
CA GLY A 685 -9.25 27.59 9.46
C GLY A 685 -8.31 26.39 9.34
N LEU A 686 -8.73 25.39 8.57
CA LEU A 686 -8.04 24.11 8.37
C LEU A 686 -7.81 23.90 6.88
N ASN A 687 -6.76 23.14 6.55
CA ASN A 687 -6.55 22.63 5.21
C ASN A 687 -6.38 21.10 5.29
N ILE A 688 -7.51 20.41 5.30
CA ILE A 688 -7.62 18.97 5.54
C ILE A 688 -8.58 18.39 4.52
N GLU A 689 -8.24 17.31 3.87
CA GLU A 689 -9.16 16.63 2.95
C GLU A 689 -10.31 15.96 3.71
N GLN A 690 -9.99 15.13 4.70
CA GLN A 690 -10.97 14.46 5.55
C GLN A 690 -10.74 14.77 7.02
N LEU A 691 -11.75 15.29 7.67
CA LEU A 691 -11.77 15.56 9.12
C LEU A 691 -12.84 14.69 9.79
N SER A 692 -12.41 13.78 10.66
CA SER A 692 -13.29 12.98 11.49
C SER A 692 -13.27 13.45 12.94
N LEU A 693 -14.46 13.82 13.43
CA LEU A 693 -14.75 14.23 14.81
C LEU A 693 -15.92 13.41 15.38
N ALA A 694 -16.05 12.16 14.90
CA ALA A 694 -17.14 11.28 15.32
C ALA A 694 -17.05 10.96 16.82
N ALA A 695 -18.21 10.71 17.44
CA ALA A 695 -18.31 10.30 18.84
C ALA A 695 -17.58 11.26 19.80
N ASN A 696 -17.82 12.55 19.63
CA ASN A 696 -17.36 13.63 20.49
C ASN A 696 -18.53 14.27 21.26
N LYS A 697 -18.37 15.47 21.82
CA LYS A 697 -19.35 16.16 22.65
C LYS A 697 -19.93 17.42 22.00
N PHE A 698 -19.86 17.57 20.69
CA PHE A 698 -20.46 18.69 20.00
C PHE A 698 -21.98 18.70 20.22
N THR A 699 -22.51 19.80 20.69
CA THR A 699 -23.96 20.03 20.83
C THR A 699 -24.53 20.87 19.68
N LYS A 700 -23.66 21.64 19.00
CA LYS A 700 -24.00 22.44 17.82
C LYS A 700 -22.95 22.18 16.72
N PHE A 701 -23.33 22.36 15.47
CA PHE A 701 -22.40 22.35 14.37
C PHE A 701 -21.36 23.46 14.53
N PRO A 702 -20.06 23.16 14.47
CA PRO A 702 -19.00 24.17 14.64
C PRO A 702 -18.93 25.09 13.42
N LYS A 703 -19.38 26.34 13.61
CA LYS A 703 -19.46 27.34 12.53
C LYS A 703 -18.12 27.60 11.85
N CYS A 704 -17.02 27.51 12.59
CA CYS A 704 -15.69 27.78 12.08
C CYS A 704 -15.33 26.89 10.86
N LEU A 705 -15.92 25.72 10.71
CA LEU A 705 -15.70 24.84 9.56
C LEU A 705 -16.31 25.39 8.26
N GLY A 706 -17.35 26.19 8.33
CA GLY A 706 -18.00 26.74 7.15
C GLY A 706 -17.90 28.27 7.00
N THR A 707 -17.34 28.99 7.97
CA THR A 707 -17.30 30.46 7.99
C THR A 707 -15.91 31.08 8.10
N THR A 708 -14.88 30.27 8.38
CA THR A 708 -13.45 30.69 8.34
C THR A 708 -12.78 30.17 7.10
N GLY A 709 -11.50 30.47 6.90
CA GLY A 709 -10.72 29.98 5.74
C GLY A 709 -10.45 28.48 5.73
N SER A 710 -11.34 27.66 6.29
CA SER A 710 -11.19 26.20 6.30
C SER A 710 -11.43 25.63 4.91
N LEU A 711 -10.54 24.72 4.50
CA LEU A 711 -10.62 23.92 3.28
C LEU A 711 -10.74 22.46 3.70
N VAL A 712 -11.94 22.02 4.04
CA VAL A 712 -12.22 20.64 4.46
C VAL A 712 -13.25 20.05 3.50
N ALA A 713 -12.89 18.95 2.83
CA ALA A 713 -13.76 18.34 1.84
C ALA A 713 -14.77 17.37 2.48
N TYR A 714 -14.31 16.53 3.39
CA TYR A 714 -15.14 15.53 4.07
C TYR A 714 -15.16 15.80 5.56
N ILE A 715 -16.36 16.07 6.11
CA ILE A 715 -16.56 16.35 7.53
C ILE A 715 -17.41 15.26 8.14
N ILE A 716 -16.87 14.57 9.13
CA ILE A 716 -17.55 13.48 9.83
C ILE A 716 -17.79 13.92 11.28
N LEU A 717 -19.06 14.20 11.62
CA LEU A 717 -19.54 14.58 12.95
C LEU A 717 -20.52 13.55 13.53
N ARG A 718 -20.44 12.34 13.06
CA ARG A 718 -21.30 11.22 13.48
C ARG A 718 -21.24 10.98 14.98
N GLY A 719 -22.37 10.61 15.59
CA GLY A 719 -22.41 10.15 16.99
C GLY A 719 -22.07 11.23 18.02
N ASN A 720 -22.32 12.50 17.68
CA ASN A 720 -22.24 13.62 18.60
C ASN A 720 -23.62 13.89 19.27
N MET A 721 -23.79 15.03 19.86
CA MET A 721 -25.04 15.46 20.48
C MET A 721 -25.61 16.69 19.79
N ILE A 722 -25.31 16.86 18.49
CA ILE A 722 -25.68 18.05 17.73
C ILE A 722 -27.20 18.10 17.57
N ASP A 723 -27.82 19.12 18.18
CA ASP A 723 -29.26 19.39 18.08
C ASP A 723 -29.57 20.58 17.17
N GLU A 724 -28.53 21.35 16.80
CA GLU A 724 -28.69 22.56 15.98
C GLU A 724 -27.49 22.73 15.03
N ILE A 725 -27.80 23.07 13.79
CA ILE A 725 -26.86 23.74 12.88
C ILE A 725 -27.29 25.21 12.89
N PRO A 726 -26.52 26.13 13.53
CA PRO A 726 -26.92 27.51 13.62
C PRO A 726 -27.01 28.19 12.26
N GLU A 727 -27.91 29.12 12.08
CA GLU A 727 -28.00 29.98 10.90
C GLU A 727 -26.66 30.73 10.69
N GLY A 728 -26.20 30.85 9.44
CA GLY A 728 -24.91 31.42 9.10
C GLY A 728 -23.75 30.51 9.39
N SER A 729 -23.98 29.20 9.46
CA SER A 729 -22.91 28.21 9.60
C SER A 729 -22.13 27.95 8.32
N PHE A 730 -22.66 28.32 7.17
CA PHE A 730 -22.00 28.14 5.88
C PHE A 730 -21.88 29.48 5.15
N SER A 731 -20.77 29.66 4.49
CA SER A 731 -20.49 30.80 3.64
C SER A 731 -19.87 30.32 2.34
N GLY A 732 -20.50 30.60 1.23
CA GLY A 732 -20.01 30.16 -0.09
C GLY A 732 -18.56 30.56 -0.39
N LYS A 733 -18.05 31.57 0.29
CA LYS A 733 -16.64 31.96 0.22
C LYS A 733 -15.70 30.98 0.94
N TYR A 734 -16.14 30.38 2.04
CA TYR A 734 -15.29 29.57 2.93
C TYR A 734 -15.72 28.11 3.00
N SER A 735 -16.91 27.77 2.49
CA SER A 735 -17.41 26.39 2.39
C SER A 735 -17.27 25.78 0.99
N THR A 736 -16.47 26.41 0.12
CA THR A 736 -16.27 25.96 -1.28
C THR A 736 -15.60 24.58 -1.41
N SER A 737 -14.85 24.11 -0.40
CA SER A 737 -14.23 22.78 -0.40
C SER A 737 -15.14 21.69 0.16
N MET A 738 -16.22 22.06 0.89
CA MET A 738 -17.08 21.09 1.57
C MET A 738 -17.90 20.28 0.56
N THR A 739 -17.55 19.03 0.39
CA THR A 739 -18.18 18.11 -0.57
C THR A 739 -19.06 17.08 0.12
N SER A 740 -18.73 16.67 1.34
CA SER A 740 -19.50 15.68 2.10
C SER A 740 -19.62 16.05 3.58
N LEU A 741 -20.80 15.81 4.13
CA LEU A 741 -21.11 16.09 5.53
C LEU A 741 -21.87 14.90 6.13
N ASP A 742 -21.25 14.22 7.09
CA ASP A 742 -21.85 13.16 7.88
C ASP A 742 -22.26 13.68 9.26
N LEU A 743 -23.55 13.74 9.49
CA LEU A 743 -24.21 14.15 10.74
C LEU A 743 -25.04 13.03 11.34
N THR A 744 -24.74 11.78 10.98
CA THR A 744 -25.49 10.62 11.48
C THR A 744 -25.40 10.49 13.00
N TYR A 745 -26.41 9.86 13.59
CA TYR A 745 -26.46 9.64 15.05
C TYR A 745 -26.27 10.90 15.89
N ASN A 746 -27.02 11.97 15.54
CA ASN A 746 -27.09 13.21 16.29
C ASN A 746 -28.53 13.45 16.82
N LYS A 747 -28.86 14.66 17.18
CA LYS A 747 -30.19 15.05 17.74
C LYS A 747 -30.89 16.09 16.87
N LEU A 748 -30.51 16.24 15.62
CA LEU A 748 -31.07 17.22 14.71
C LEU A 748 -32.57 16.93 14.46
N SER A 749 -33.38 17.96 14.54
CA SER A 749 -34.83 17.91 14.18
C SER A 749 -35.18 18.88 13.07
N LYS A 750 -34.25 19.75 12.70
CA LYS A 750 -34.38 20.74 11.62
C LYS A 750 -32.99 21.06 11.04
N LEU A 751 -32.97 21.53 9.81
CA LEU A 751 -31.80 22.09 9.17
C LEU A 751 -31.99 23.58 8.89
N PRO A 752 -30.92 24.39 8.89
CA PRO A 752 -30.99 25.81 8.59
C PRO A 752 -31.34 26.06 7.12
N LYS A 753 -31.63 27.30 6.78
CA LYS A 753 -31.88 27.71 5.40
C LYS A 753 -30.60 27.87 4.57
N ASP A 754 -29.47 27.78 5.22
CA ASP A 754 -28.13 27.95 4.61
C ASP A 754 -27.73 26.85 3.61
N PHE A 755 -28.52 25.77 3.52
CA PHE A 755 -28.30 24.75 2.46
C PHE A 755 -28.78 25.30 1.12
N THR A 756 -27.92 26.04 0.44
CA THR A 756 -28.20 26.63 -0.86
C THR A 756 -26.98 26.46 -1.80
N ALA A 757 -27.20 26.56 -3.10
CA ALA A 757 -26.14 26.54 -4.09
C ALA A 757 -25.08 27.64 -3.89
N GLU A 758 -25.48 28.77 -3.27
CA GLU A 758 -24.56 29.87 -2.97
C GLU A 758 -23.68 29.57 -1.76
N GLN A 759 -24.28 29.00 -0.69
CA GLN A 759 -23.60 28.76 0.57
C GLN A 759 -22.79 27.47 0.59
N LEU A 760 -23.24 26.44 -0.11
CA LEU A 760 -22.60 25.12 -0.22
C LEU A 760 -22.51 24.68 -1.71
N PRO A 761 -21.70 25.36 -2.51
CA PRO A 761 -21.68 25.19 -3.96
C PRO A 761 -21.27 23.80 -4.43
N TYR A 762 -20.49 23.10 -3.63
CA TYR A 762 -19.92 21.78 -3.98
C TYR A 762 -20.38 20.66 -3.05
N LEU A 763 -21.36 20.91 -2.17
CA LEU A 763 -21.90 19.84 -1.35
C LEU A 763 -22.55 18.79 -2.23
N TYR A 764 -22.01 17.60 -2.17
CA TYR A 764 -22.32 16.48 -2.99
C TYR A 764 -23.04 15.37 -2.24
N GLY A 765 -22.62 15.10 -0.99
CA GLY A 765 -23.18 14.11 -0.09
C GLY A 765 -23.58 14.70 1.25
N LEU A 766 -24.78 14.34 1.69
CA LEU A 766 -25.27 14.69 3.02
C LEU A 766 -25.91 13.46 3.66
N ASP A 767 -25.47 13.11 4.86
CA ASP A 767 -26.11 12.09 5.68
C ASP A 767 -26.56 12.67 7.02
N VAL A 768 -27.88 12.66 7.25
CA VAL A 768 -28.53 13.04 8.50
C VAL A 768 -29.32 11.86 9.07
N SER A 769 -28.92 10.64 8.78
CA SER A 769 -29.57 9.43 9.28
C SER A 769 -29.45 9.34 10.81
N PHE A 770 -30.40 8.64 11.43
CA PHE A 770 -30.44 8.43 12.88
C PHE A 770 -30.43 9.73 13.71
N ASN A 771 -31.25 10.68 13.30
CA ASN A 771 -31.55 11.93 13.98
C ASN A 771 -33.00 11.95 14.44
N SER A 772 -33.59 13.12 14.60
CA SER A 772 -34.95 13.30 15.17
C SER A 772 -35.90 14.09 14.25
N PHE A 773 -35.69 13.97 12.93
CA PHE A 773 -36.58 14.65 11.99
C PHE A 773 -37.94 13.98 11.94
N ASP A 774 -38.99 14.74 12.31
CA ASP A 774 -40.39 14.34 12.15
C ASP A 774 -40.98 14.77 10.78
N LYS A 775 -40.27 15.68 10.09
CA LYS A 775 -40.58 16.17 8.75
C LYS A 775 -39.34 16.19 7.91
N PHE A 776 -39.50 15.91 6.63
CA PHE A 776 -38.40 15.93 5.68
C PHE A 776 -37.81 17.35 5.53
N PRO A 777 -36.48 17.53 5.76
CA PRO A 777 -35.83 18.82 5.61
C PRO A 777 -35.48 19.06 4.13
N TRP A 778 -36.17 19.96 3.48
CA TRP A 778 -36.04 20.27 2.05
C TRP A 778 -34.83 21.12 1.70
N SER A 779 -34.31 21.90 2.68
CA SER A 779 -33.25 22.85 2.39
C SER A 779 -32.02 22.27 1.69
N PRO A 780 -31.54 21.05 1.97
CA PRO A 780 -30.37 20.48 1.28
C PRO A 780 -30.55 20.33 -0.21
N LEU A 781 -31.75 20.10 -0.68
CA LEU A 781 -32.05 19.95 -2.09
C LEU A 781 -31.90 21.25 -2.89
N ASN A 782 -31.68 22.38 -2.24
CA ASN A 782 -31.31 23.65 -2.88
C ASN A 782 -29.79 23.72 -3.18
N CYS A 783 -28.98 22.78 -2.70
CA CYS A 783 -27.57 22.65 -3.07
C CYS A 783 -27.48 22.00 -4.46
N ALA A 784 -27.00 22.76 -5.46
CA ALA A 784 -27.01 22.31 -6.85
C ALA A 784 -26.16 21.04 -7.10
N GLY A 785 -25.12 20.81 -6.27
CA GLY A 785 -24.22 19.67 -6.34
C GLY A 785 -24.71 18.42 -5.64
N LEU A 786 -25.81 18.50 -4.84
CA LEU A 786 -26.21 17.38 -4.01
C LEU A 786 -26.72 16.20 -4.83
N THR A 787 -26.00 15.12 -4.76
CA THR A 787 -26.24 13.89 -5.54
C THR A 787 -26.66 12.74 -4.64
N VAL A 788 -26.18 12.71 -3.39
CA VAL A 788 -26.53 11.69 -2.40
C VAL A 788 -27.11 12.35 -1.15
N TYR A 789 -28.26 11.86 -0.73
CA TYR A 789 -28.93 12.33 0.47
C TYR A 789 -29.49 11.16 1.28
N ALA A 790 -29.01 11.01 2.51
CA ALA A 790 -29.46 9.97 3.43
C ALA A 790 -30.16 10.57 4.65
N ILE A 791 -31.30 10.01 5.00
CA ILE A 791 -32.16 10.41 6.15
C ILE A 791 -32.85 9.18 6.74
N ARG A 792 -32.07 8.12 6.96
CA ARG A 792 -32.56 6.85 7.53
C ARG A 792 -32.86 7.00 9.02
N GLY A 793 -33.66 6.12 9.57
CA GLY A 793 -33.73 5.81 10.98
C GLY A 793 -34.10 6.96 11.93
N GLN A 794 -35.00 7.86 11.54
CA GLN A 794 -35.37 8.99 12.35
C GLN A 794 -36.14 8.56 13.60
N ARG A 795 -35.76 9.04 14.78
CA ARG A 795 -36.32 8.65 16.08
C ARG A 795 -36.69 9.88 16.94
N ASP A 796 -37.83 9.80 17.62
CA ASP A 796 -38.16 10.76 18.65
C ASP A 796 -37.34 10.53 19.96
N ALA A 797 -37.52 11.40 20.94
CA ALA A 797 -36.82 11.28 22.22
C ALA A 797 -37.17 9.98 23.01
N ARG A 798 -38.20 9.25 22.61
CA ARG A 798 -38.63 7.97 23.19
C ARG A 798 -38.13 6.77 22.39
N GLY A 799 -37.38 7.02 21.28
CA GLY A 799 -36.88 5.99 20.38
C GLY A 799 -37.91 5.50 19.34
N ASN A 800 -39.09 6.11 19.23
CA ASN A 800 -40.07 5.75 18.22
C ASN A 800 -39.69 6.36 16.85
N ARG A 801 -40.01 5.67 15.78
CA ARG A 801 -39.88 6.19 14.42
C ARG A 801 -40.74 7.42 14.23
N CYS A 802 -40.18 8.55 13.84
CA CYS A 802 -40.89 9.81 13.77
C CYS A 802 -41.09 10.35 12.35
N LEU A 803 -40.26 10.01 11.39
CA LEU A 803 -40.45 10.41 9.99
C LEU A 803 -41.46 9.48 9.32
N ARG A 804 -42.64 10.04 8.97
CA ARG A 804 -43.80 9.24 8.51
C ARG A 804 -44.27 9.57 7.10
N GLU A 805 -43.91 10.74 6.61
CA GLU A 805 -44.41 11.24 5.33
C GLU A 805 -43.31 11.20 4.27
N TRP A 806 -43.64 10.67 3.10
CA TRP A 806 -42.79 10.73 1.93
C TRP A 806 -42.62 12.18 1.46
N PRO A 807 -41.39 12.60 1.05
CA PRO A 807 -41.18 13.96 0.53
C PRO A 807 -41.76 14.10 -0.88
N THR A 808 -43.03 14.44 -0.97
CA THR A 808 -43.74 14.61 -2.25
C THR A 808 -43.13 15.73 -3.08
N GLY A 809 -42.82 15.47 -4.36
CA GLY A 809 -42.14 16.42 -5.22
C GLY A 809 -40.63 16.18 -5.36
N LEU A 810 -40.07 15.13 -4.76
CA LEU A 810 -38.65 14.79 -4.84
C LEU A 810 -38.17 14.59 -6.28
N TYR A 811 -39.03 14.12 -7.20
CA TYR A 811 -38.71 13.94 -8.62
C TYR A 811 -38.33 15.25 -9.35
N GLN A 812 -38.65 16.43 -8.78
CA GLN A 812 -38.29 17.74 -9.34
C GLN A 812 -36.76 18.02 -9.18
N HIS A 813 -36.10 17.29 -8.27
CA HIS A 813 -34.68 17.47 -7.98
C HIS A 813 -33.86 16.50 -8.85
N THR A 814 -33.64 16.89 -10.10
CA THR A 814 -33.01 16.07 -11.12
C THR A 814 -31.51 15.81 -10.90
N GLY A 815 -30.86 16.50 -9.95
CA GLY A 815 -29.47 16.27 -9.55
C GLY A 815 -29.26 15.05 -8.65
N LEU A 816 -30.31 14.66 -7.88
CA LEU A 816 -30.21 13.58 -6.91
C LEU A 816 -30.08 12.21 -7.61
N ARG A 817 -29.16 11.38 -7.14
CA ARG A 817 -28.84 10.06 -7.69
C ARG A 817 -29.05 8.95 -6.66
N GLY A 818 -28.66 9.18 -5.41
CA GLY A 818 -28.85 8.28 -4.28
C GLY A 818 -29.75 8.92 -3.23
N PHE A 819 -30.80 8.21 -2.83
CA PHE A 819 -31.70 8.65 -1.77
C PHE A 819 -31.98 7.51 -0.80
N TYR A 820 -31.60 7.70 0.46
CA TYR A 820 -31.68 6.69 1.50
C TYR A 820 -32.62 7.15 2.60
N ILE A 821 -33.82 6.56 2.67
CA ILE A 821 -34.88 6.91 3.63
C ILE A 821 -35.41 5.69 4.37
N GLY A 822 -34.63 4.62 4.41
CA GLY A 822 -34.94 3.39 5.13
C GLY A 822 -35.07 3.59 6.63
N SER A 823 -35.51 2.56 7.35
CA SER A 823 -35.66 2.50 8.81
C SER A 823 -36.56 3.58 9.42
N ASN A 824 -37.52 4.11 8.66
CA ASN A 824 -38.50 5.10 9.11
C ASN A 824 -39.91 4.49 9.30
N ASP A 825 -40.96 5.28 9.48
CA ASP A 825 -42.36 4.85 9.57
C ASP A 825 -43.18 5.34 8.36
N LEU A 826 -42.55 5.31 7.17
CA LEU A 826 -43.24 5.69 5.95
C LEU A 826 -44.35 4.67 5.63
N ARG A 827 -45.51 5.18 5.23
CA ARG A 827 -46.67 4.34 4.94
C ARG A 827 -46.98 4.23 3.46
N LYS A 828 -46.77 5.28 2.74
CA LYS A 828 -47.06 5.35 1.32
C LYS A 828 -46.12 6.29 0.60
N ILE A 829 -45.71 5.89 -0.57
CA ILE A 829 -45.04 6.77 -1.52
C ILE A 829 -46.11 7.25 -2.52
N ASP A 830 -46.57 8.50 -2.35
CA ASP A 830 -47.64 9.13 -3.13
C ASP A 830 -47.16 9.87 -4.35
N ASP A 831 -45.91 9.61 -4.79
CA ASP A 831 -45.25 10.39 -5.78
C ASP A 831 -44.67 9.52 -6.88
N THR A 832 -44.40 10.09 -8.04
CA THR A 832 -43.68 9.43 -9.09
C THR A 832 -42.20 9.50 -8.76
N ILE A 833 -41.57 8.34 -8.55
CA ILE A 833 -40.12 8.28 -8.34
C ILE A 833 -39.39 8.46 -9.67
N SER A 834 -38.44 9.37 -9.71
CA SER A 834 -37.58 9.57 -10.86
C SER A 834 -36.59 8.41 -11.03
N HIS A 835 -36.49 7.85 -12.22
CA HIS A 835 -35.46 6.87 -12.58
C HIS A 835 -34.03 7.45 -12.47
N LEU A 836 -33.88 8.77 -12.38
CA LEU A 836 -32.61 9.45 -12.15
C LEU A 836 -32.07 9.23 -10.73
N ILE A 837 -32.97 8.90 -9.77
CA ILE A 837 -32.58 8.48 -8.41
C ILE A 837 -32.39 6.96 -8.48
N TYR A 838 -31.34 6.51 -9.15
CA TYR A 838 -31.14 5.09 -9.44
C TYR A 838 -30.64 4.25 -8.26
N HIS A 839 -30.36 4.87 -7.11
CA HIS A 839 -30.18 4.19 -5.83
C HIS A 839 -31.23 4.71 -4.83
N LEU A 840 -32.21 3.88 -4.52
CA LEU A 840 -33.26 4.20 -3.57
C LEU A 840 -33.32 3.15 -2.47
N ASP A 841 -33.13 3.57 -1.21
CA ASP A 841 -33.31 2.72 -0.05
C ASP A 841 -34.59 3.11 0.71
N ILE A 842 -35.56 2.21 0.69
CA ILE A 842 -36.81 2.29 1.46
C ILE A 842 -36.94 1.13 2.44
N SER A 843 -35.88 0.35 2.66
CA SER A 843 -35.88 -0.79 3.58
C SER A 843 -36.32 -0.42 4.98
N ASP A 844 -36.70 -1.36 5.78
CA ASP A 844 -37.12 -1.19 7.16
C ASP A 844 -38.20 -0.06 7.38
N ASN A 845 -39.13 0.06 6.42
CA ASN A 845 -40.39 0.80 6.55
C ASN A 845 -41.52 -0.22 6.48
N PRO A 846 -41.94 -0.84 7.61
CA PRO A 846 -42.76 -2.05 7.61
C PRO A 846 -44.15 -1.87 7.04
N ASN A 847 -44.64 -0.65 7.01
CA ASN A 847 -46.00 -0.36 6.54
C ASN A 847 -46.04 0.34 5.19
N ILE A 848 -44.93 0.38 4.46
CA ILE A 848 -44.85 1.13 3.20
C ILE A 848 -45.60 0.44 2.07
N THR A 849 -46.30 1.25 1.28
CA THR A 849 -46.84 0.85 -0.04
C THR A 849 -46.19 1.73 -1.10
N PHE A 850 -45.58 1.10 -2.11
CA PHE A 850 -44.84 1.77 -3.17
C PHE A 850 -45.23 1.26 -4.54
N ASP A 851 -45.66 2.17 -5.42
CA ASP A 851 -45.92 1.88 -6.84
C ASP A 851 -44.59 1.99 -7.64
N ALA A 852 -44.02 0.88 -8.01
CA ALA A 852 -42.74 0.83 -8.72
C ALA A 852 -42.86 0.98 -10.24
N SER A 853 -44.04 1.24 -10.80
CA SER A 853 -44.28 1.30 -12.25
C SER A 853 -43.29 2.22 -13.01
N ALA A 854 -42.98 3.37 -12.44
CA ALA A 854 -42.09 4.36 -13.06
C ALA A 854 -40.62 3.92 -13.16
N ILE A 855 -40.18 3.02 -12.28
CA ILE A 855 -38.79 2.53 -12.24
C ILE A 855 -38.65 1.08 -12.70
N CYS A 856 -39.76 0.36 -12.87
CA CYS A 856 -39.80 -1.09 -13.10
C CYS A 856 -38.90 -1.52 -14.26
N TYR A 857 -38.95 -0.82 -15.40
CA TYR A 857 -38.12 -1.12 -16.56
C TYR A 857 -36.62 -1.04 -16.21
N TYR A 858 -36.15 0.03 -15.59
CA TYR A 858 -34.73 0.22 -15.22
C TYR A 858 -34.29 -0.77 -14.16
N TRP A 859 -35.17 -1.10 -13.21
CA TRP A 859 -34.91 -2.08 -12.17
C TRP A 859 -34.76 -3.50 -12.74
N GLN A 860 -35.64 -3.91 -13.66
CA GLN A 860 -35.54 -5.18 -14.36
C GLN A 860 -34.28 -5.30 -15.20
N GLN A 861 -33.77 -4.21 -15.77
CA GLN A 861 -32.54 -4.16 -16.53
C GLN A 861 -31.27 -4.06 -15.65
N GLY A 862 -31.40 -4.02 -14.32
CA GLY A 862 -30.26 -3.84 -13.39
C GLY A 862 -29.69 -2.41 -13.37
N ALA A 863 -30.36 -1.45 -14.03
CA ALA A 863 -29.92 -0.04 -14.07
C ALA A 863 -30.49 0.80 -12.92
N TYR A 864 -31.22 0.19 -12.01
CA TYR A 864 -31.82 0.82 -10.84
C TYR A 864 -31.62 -0.08 -9.63
N ASN A 865 -31.05 0.45 -8.55
CA ASN A 865 -30.86 -0.26 -7.28
C ASN A 865 -31.95 0.16 -6.30
N LEU A 866 -32.95 -0.71 -6.09
CA LEU A 866 -33.96 -0.55 -5.07
C LEU A 866 -33.62 -1.46 -3.89
N ILE A 867 -33.35 -0.85 -2.73
CA ILE A 867 -33.13 -1.56 -1.46
C ILE A 867 -34.47 -1.54 -0.69
N TYR A 868 -35.02 -2.73 -0.43
CA TYR A 868 -36.34 -2.91 0.19
C TYR A 868 -36.42 -4.27 0.89
N ASP A 869 -37.42 -4.43 1.76
CA ASP A 869 -37.67 -5.70 2.43
C ASP A 869 -38.75 -6.50 1.69
N LYS A 870 -38.60 -7.82 1.63
CA LYS A 870 -39.57 -8.73 0.98
C LYS A 870 -40.99 -8.63 1.57
N THR A 871 -41.15 -8.09 2.77
CA THR A 871 -42.43 -7.88 3.47
C THR A 871 -43.13 -6.58 3.07
N GLN A 872 -42.46 -5.70 2.35
CA GLN A 872 -43.02 -4.41 1.92
C GLN A 872 -43.92 -4.60 0.71
N ASN A 873 -44.98 -3.74 0.66
CA ASN A 873 -45.97 -3.79 -0.39
C ASN A 873 -45.54 -3.00 -1.62
N ILE A 874 -44.82 -3.64 -2.54
CA ILE A 874 -44.40 -3.04 -3.80
C ILE A 874 -45.36 -3.46 -4.89
N LEU A 875 -45.88 -2.46 -5.61
CA LEU A 875 -46.92 -2.64 -6.61
C LEU A 875 -46.36 -2.43 -8.03
N ASN A 876 -47.05 -3.02 -9.02
CA ASN A 876 -46.88 -2.75 -10.43
C ASN A 876 -45.47 -3.02 -11.01
N CYS A 877 -44.72 -3.98 -10.45
CA CYS A 877 -43.47 -4.48 -11.03
C CYS A 877 -43.27 -5.96 -10.74
N ASP A 878 -43.19 -6.80 -11.78
CA ASP A 878 -43.11 -8.26 -11.67
C ASP A 878 -41.71 -8.78 -11.28
N LYS A 879 -40.70 -7.93 -11.11
CA LYS A 879 -39.36 -8.33 -10.65
C LYS A 879 -39.36 -8.93 -9.24
N MET A 880 -40.45 -8.79 -8.53
CA MET A 880 -40.57 -9.27 -7.14
C MET A 880 -40.91 -10.75 -7.00
N LEU A 881 -41.14 -11.47 -8.08
CA LEU A 881 -41.59 -12.86 -8.05
C LEU A 881 -40.44 -13.90 -8.10
N GLU A 882 -39.20 -13.45 -8.20
CA GLU A 882 -37.98 -14.26 -8.10
C GLU A 882 -37.23 -13.97 -6.77
#